data_81c686591547ed3849b7d028cb9a814a
#
_entry.id   81c686591547ed3849b7d028cb9a814a
#
_cell.length_a   1.000
_cell.length_b   1.000
_cell.length_c   1.000
_cell.angle_alpha   90.00
_cell.angle_beta   90.00
_cell.angle_gamma   90.00
#
_symmetry.space_group_name_H-M   'P 1'
#
loop_
_entity.id
_entity.type
_entity.pdbx_description
1 polymer ?
#
loop_
_entity_poly.entity_id
_entity_poly.type
_entity_poly.pdbx_seq_one_letter_code
_entity_poly.pdbx_strand_id
1 'polypeptide(L)'
;MDHQEIDLLKVVKKASDPKSSGGLELPLPLIIRFPDVLKNRLESIQSAFNCAVESQGYGSHYQGVYPVKCNQDRFVVEDIVKFGSSFRFGLEAGSKPELLLAMSCLCKGSSESLLICNGFKDAEYISLALIARKLSLNTVIVLEQEEELDSVIDMSRKLGVLPVVGIRAKLRTKHSGHFGSTSGEKGKFGLTTTQILRVVKKLEKYGMLDCLQLLHFHIGSQIPSTALLADGVGEAAQIYSELVRLGASMKVIDIGGGLGIDYDGSKSTDSDVSVGYTLEEYAAAVVQAVKFVCDRKSVKHPVICSESGRAIVSHHSILIFEAVSRSKYTVPTLSSFDVQQFGEQLPEEAHSYYHNLSQSAIRGDYESCLVYADQLKQRCVEKFKDGSLDIEQLAGVDGLCDLVGKAIGASDPVSTYHINLSVFTSIPDFWGIGQLFPILPIHRLEECPSKKGILSDLTCDSDGKIDKFIGGDSSLPLHELEGKYYLGMFLGGAYEEALGGVHNLFGGPSLIRVSQSDGPHGFAVTRAVAGPSCSEVLRLMQHEPEVMFETLKHRIEEYVDDEGGMAGALMAGGIAESFHNMPYLTVASSCCLTAANGMNEYYYSESAGGDVVTGGDVVTGGDVGTGDDEQWSFVCA
;
A
#
# COMPACT_ATOMS: atom_id res chain seq x y z
N MET A 1 26.78 -8.97 10.79
CA MET A 1 26.47 -8.33 9.50
C MET A 1 26.61 -6.84 9.74
N ASP A 2 27.48 -6.19 9.00
CA ASP A 2 27.63 -4.73 9.09
C ASP A 2 26.31 -4.11 8.63
N HIS A 3 25.64 -3.39 9.53
CA HIS A 3 24.43 -2.66 9.25
C HIS A 3 24.80 -1.44 8.41
N GLN A 4 24.56 -1.49 7.10
CA GLN A 4 24.76 -0.37 6.23
C GLN A 4 23.50 0.51 6.24
N GLU A 5 23.65 1.75 6.65
CA GLU A 5 22.56 2.73 6.70
C GLU A 5 22.38 3.40 5.33
N ILE A 6 21.13 3.52 4.91
CA ILE A 6 20.76 4.25 3.69
C ILE A 6 20.02 5.52 4.10
N ASP A 7 20.62 6.69 3.77
CA ASP A 7 20.02 8.00 4.00
C ASP A 7 18.91 8.27 2.96
N LEU A 8 17.65 8.23 3.43
CA LEU A 8 16.48 8.43 2.57
C LEU A 8 16.45 9.80 1.90
N LEU A 9 16.94 10.86 2.57
CA LEU A 9 17.00 12.19 1.96
C LEU A 9 17.94 12.21 0.77
N LYS A 10 19.07 11.52 0.85
CA LYS A 10 20.00 11.38 -0.29
C LYS A 10 19.36 10.61 -1.44
N VAL A 11 18.60 9.55 -1.13
CA VAL A 11 17.86 8.78 -2.14
C VAL A 11 16.85 9.69 -2.85
N VAL A 12 16.03 10.45 -2.09
CA VAL A 12 15.03 11.38 -2.64
C VAL A 12 15.69 12.47 -3.49
N LYS A 13 16.78 13.08 -3.01
CA LYS A 13 17.54 14.08 -3.79
C LYS A 13 18.09 13.49 -5.09
N LYS A 14 18.61 12.28 -5.05
CA LYS A 14 19.08 11.58 -6.26
C LYS A 14 17.95 11.29 -7.24
N ALA A 15 16.76 10.92 -6.73
CA ALA A 15 15.59 10.61 -7.56
C ALA A 15 14.96 11.86 -8.18
N SER A 16 14.77 12.94 -7.40
CA SER A 16 13.84 14.03 -7.76
C SER A 16 14.49 15.41 -7.91
N ASP A 17 15.77 15.61 -7.51
CA ASP A 17 16.40 16.92 -7.61
C ASP A 17 17.16 17.06 -8.93
N PRO A 18 16.70 17.96 -9.87
CA PRO A 18 17.39 18.18 -11.15
C PRO A 18 18.81 18.74 -10.99
N LYS A 19 19.13 19.35 -9.84
CA LYS A 19 20.46 19.86 -9.52
C LYS A 19 21.42 18.79 -8.99
N SER A 20 20.90 17.61 -8.63
CA SER A 20 21.74 16.50 -8.20
C SER A 20 22.53 15.95 -9.38
N SER A 21 23.85 15.79 -9.23
CA SER A 21 24.70 15.19 -10.27
C SER A 21 24.17 13.78 -10.62
N GLY A 22 23.77 13.58 -11.87
CA GLY A 22 23.12 12.37 -12.37
C GLY A 22 21.74 12.11 -11.70
N GLY A 23 20.98 13.16 -11.38
CA GLY A 23 19.59 13.06 -10.92
C GLY A 23 18.70 12.40 -11.97
N LEU A 24 17.62 11.74 -11.51
CA LEU A 24 16.70 11.00 -12.38
C LEU A 24 15.47 11.83 -12.75
N GLU A 25 15.32 13.01 -12.15
CA GLU A 25 14.23 13.98 -12.37
C GLU A 25 12.81 13.39 -12.21
N LEU A 26 12.68 12.37 -11.36
CA LEU A 26 11.39 11.73 -11.10
C LEU A 26 10.50 12.65 -10.25
N PRO A 27 9.26 12.88 -10.69
CA PRO A 27 8.29 13.62 -9.88
C PRO A 27 7.93 12.88 -8.59
N LEU A 28 7.54 13.64 -7.55
CA LEU A 28 6.87 13.12 -6.36
C LEU A 28 5.36 13.00 -6.62
N PRO A 29 4.65 12.11 -5.91
CA PRO A 29 5.11 11.18 -4.86
C PRO A 29 5.99 10.05 -5.42
N LEU A 30 6.79 9.43 -4.53
CA LEU A 30 7.80 8.43 -4.90
C LEU A 30 7.74 7.19 -4.01
N ILE A 31 7.67 6.02 -4.60
CA ILE A 31 7.86 4.76 -3.91
C ILE A 31 9.33 4.36 -4.01
N ILE A 32 9.96 4.10 -2.86
CA ILE A 32 11.30 3.53 -2.77
C ILE A 32 11.15 2.07 -2.36
N ARG A 33 11.67 1.15 -3.18
CA ARG A 33 11.69 -0.29 -2.90
C ARG A 33 13.09 -0.79 -2.60
N PHE A 34 13.19 -1.64 -1.58
CA PHE A 34 14.43 -2.26 -1.12
C PHE A 34 14.38 -3.77 -1.35
N PRO A 35 14.89 -4.29 -2.47
CA PRO A 35 14.90 -5.73 -2.74
C PRO A 35 15.71 -6.53 -1.71
N ASP A 36 16.73 -5.92 -1.11
CA ASP A 36 17.52 -6.58 -0.05
C ASP A 36 16.67 -6.85 1.21
N VAL A 37 15.74 -5.94 1.53
CA VAL A 37 14.75 -6.17 2.61
C VAL A 37 13.78 -7.28 2.24
N LEU A 38 13.30 -7.31 0.98
CA LEU A 38 12.42 -8.36 0.49
C LEU A 38 13.08 -9.74 0.57
N LYS A 39 14.35 -9.83 0.13
CA LYS A 39 15.17 -11.03 0.24
C LYS A 39 15.30 -11.50 1.70
N ASN A 40 15.66 -10.57 2.59
CA ASN A 40 15.80 -10.87 4.02
C ASN A 40 14.48 -11.39 4.63
N ARG A 41 13.33 -10.81 4.27
CA ARG A 41 12.01 -11.27 4.76
C ARG A 41 11.72 -12.71 4.34
N LEU A 42 11.98 -13.07 3.08
CA LEU A 42 11.83 -14.44 2.58
C LEU A 42 12.74 -15.42 3.33
N GLU A 43 14.02 -15.08 3.47
CA GLU A 43 15.01 -15.90 4.18
C GLU A 43 14.66 -16.05 5.67
N SER A 44 14.19 -14.99 6.32
CA SER A 44 13.80 -15.02 7.74
C SER A 44 12.60 -15.95 7.99
N ILE A 45 11.58 -15.89 7.15
CA ILE A 45 10.41 -16.78 7.26
C ILE A 45 10.84 -18.23 7.04
N GLN A 46 11.62 -18.51 6.01
CA GLN A 46 12.12 -19.86 5.73
C GLN A 46 12.98 -20.39 6.88
N SER A 47 13.86 -19.56 7.42
CA SER A 47 14.74 -19.92 8.54
C SER A 47 13.94 -20.23 9.81
N ALA A 48 12.94 -19.42 10.15
CA ALA A 48 12.09 -19.64 11.31
C ALA A 48 11.38 -21.00 11.25
N PHE A 49 10.80 -21.33 10.08
CA PHE A 49 10.18 -22.64 9.88
C PHE A 49 11.19 -23.78 9.88
N ASN A 50 12.36 -23.63 9.27
CA ASN A 50 13.40 -24.66 9.29
C ASN A 50 13.86 -24.94 10.72
N CYS A 51 14.13 -23.91 11.53
CA CYS A 51 14.45 -24.06 12.94
C CYS A 51 13.35 -24.79 13.73
N ALA A 52 12.09 -24.46 13.48
CA ALA A 52 10.95 -25.11 14.13
C ALA A 52 10.83 -26.59 13.72
N VAL A 53 11.01 -26.90 12.44
CA VAL A 53 11.02 -28.27 11.88
C VAL A 53 12.13 -29.12 12.53
N GLU A 54 13.35 -28.59 12.57
CA GLU A 54 14.50 -29.28 13.13
C GLU A 54 14.37 -29.47 14.65
N SER A 55 14.08 -28.41 15.40
CA SER A 55 13.99 -28.44 16.86
C SER A 55 12.90 -29.37 17.39
N GLN A 56 11.82 -29.53 16.64
CA GLN A 56 10.68 -30.38 17.02
C GLN A 56 10.75 -31.79 16.41
N GLY A 57 11.77 -32.11 15.59
CA GLY A 57 11.88 -33.39 14.90
C GLY A 57 10.69 -33.66 13.98
N TYR A 58 10.25 -32.65 13.22
CA TYR A 58 9.16 -32.78 12.27
C TYR A 58 9.60 -33.57 11.03
N GLY A 59 8.85 -34.58 10.64
CA GLY A 59 9.23 -35.53 9.58
C GLY A 59 9.00 -35.05 8.16
N SER A 60 8.87 -33.73 7.91
CA SER A 60 8.72 -33.12 6.60
C SER A 60 9.39 -31.74 6.57
N HIS A 61 8.98 -30.83 5.69
CA HIS A 61 9.59 -29.52 5.52
C HIS A 61 8.54 -28.41 5.33
N TYR A 62 9.01 -27.16 5.31
CA TYR A 62 8.23 -25.99 4.96
C TYR A 62 8.52 -25.55 3.52
N GLN A 63 7.50 -25.10 2.81
CA GLN A 63 7.58 -24.53 1.47
C GLN A 63 6.54 -23.43 1.33
N GLY A 64 6.97 -22.17 1.40
CA GLY A 64 6.07 -21.02 1.29
C GLY A 64 5.64 -20.70 -0.14
N VAL A 65 4.54 -20.00 -0.27
CA VAL A 65 4.09 -19.37 -1.53
C VAL A 65 3.74 -17.91 -1.30
N TYR A 66 3.92 -17.09 -2.32
CA TYR A 66 3.57 -15.67 -2.28
C TYR A 66 2.23 -15.43 -2.99
N PRO A 67 1.23 -14.90 -2.29
CA PRO A 67 -0.03 -14.51 -2.90
C PRO A 67 0.17 -13.20 -3.69
N VAL A 68 0.10 -13.31 -5.01
CA VAL A 68 0.39 -12.21 -5.94
C VAL A 68 -0.47 -10.98 -5.69
N LYS A 69 -1.71 -11.16 -5.22
CA LYS A 69 -2.64 -10.07 -4.88
C LYS A 69 -2.10 -9.03 -3.89
N CYS A 70 -1.10 -9.38 -3.07
CA CYS A 70 -0.54 -8.45 -2.09
C CYS A 70 0.27 -7.33 -2.73
N ASN A 71 1.00 -7.62 -3.79
CA ASN A 71 1.67 -6.67 -4.66
C ASN A 71 2.01 -7.36 -5.98
N GLN A 72 1.36 -6.95 -7.07
CA GLN A 72 1.43 -7.58 -8.39
C GLN A 72 2.51 -6.99 -9.28
N ASP A 73 3.28 -6.01 -8.77
CA ASP A 73 4.33 -5.38 -9.57
C ASP A 73 5.34 -6.42 -10.05
N ARG A 74 5.72 -6.27 -11.33
CA ARG A 74 6.60 -7.19 -12.03
C ARG A 74 7.88 -7.49 -11.24
N PHE A 75 8.56 -6.43 -10.76
CA PHE A 75 9.85 -6.58 -10.10
C PHE A 75 9.73 -7.21 -8.72
N VAL A 76 8.62 -6.98 -8.01
CA VAL A 76 8.34 -7.64 -6.73
C VAL A 76 8.16 -9.15 -6.94
N VAL A 77 7.34 -9.55 -7.91
CA VAL A 77 7.09 -10.98 -8.16
C VAL A 77 8.31 -11.69 -8.72
N GLU A 78 9.04 -11.07 -9.68
CA GLU A 78 10.28 -11.64 -10.23
C GLU A 78 11.37 -11.78 -9.15
N ASP A 79 11.53 -10.79 -8.25
CA ASP A 79 12.48 -10.86 -7.13
C ASP A 79 12.12 -11.97 -6.14
N ILE A 80 10.84 -12.14 -5.81
CA ILE A 80 10.39 -13.23 -4.93
C ILE A 80 10.73 -14.60 -5.53
N VAL A 81 10.47 -14.81 -6.82
CA VAL A 81 10.81 -16.06 -7.50
C VAL A 81 12.32 -16.26 -7.53
N LYS A 82 13.09 -15.20 -7.84
CA LYS A 82 14.55 -15.25 -7.90
C LYS A 82 15.16 -15.57 -6.52
N PHE A 83 14.80 -14.82 -5.49
CA PHE A 83 15.37 -14.98 -4.14
C PHE A 83 14.89 -16.26 -3.44
N GLY A 84 13.65 -16.66 -3.72
CA GLY A 84 13.06 -17.87 -3.14
C GLY A 84 13.41 -19.18 -3.86
N SER A 85 14.13 -19.13 -4.99
CA SER A 85 14.41 -20.31 -5.81
C SER A 85 15.18 -21.41 -5.08
N SER A 86 16.12 -21.05 -4.20
CA SER A 86 16.94 -21.99 -3.44
C SER A 86 16.13 -22.84 -2.43
N PHE A 87 15.00 -22.34 -1.97
CA PHE A 87 14.06 -23.05 -1.08
C PHE A 87 12.69 -23.30 -1.73
N ARG A 88 12.63 -23.26 -3.05
CA ARG A 88 11.46 -23.63 -3.87
C ARG A 88 10.22 -22.79 -3.54
N PHE A 89 10.40 -21.51 -3.21
CA PHE A 89 9.29 -20.62 -2.92
C PHE A 89 8.38 -20.48 -4.13
N GLY A 90 7.07 -20.62 -3.92
CA GLY A 90 6.07 -20.64 -4.97
C GLY A 90 5.25 -19.36 -5.06
N LEU A 91 4.20 -19.40 -5.89
CA LEU A 91 3.24 -18.31 -6.06
C LEU A 91 1.81 -18.80 -5.86
N GLU A 92 0.93 -17.92 -5.36
CA GLU A 92 -0.51 -18.13 -5.32
C GLU A 92 -1.19 -17.11 -6.23
N ALA A 93 -2.18 -17.57 -7.00
CA ALA A 93 -2.96 -16.78 -7.94
C ALA A 93 -4.46 -16.96 -7.69
N GLY A 94 -5.21 -15.85 -7.64
CA GLY A 94 -6.65 -15.83 -7.39
C GLY A 94 -7.48 -15.34 -8.60
N SER A 95 -6.85 -15.05 -9.75
CA SER A 95 -7.51 -14.59 -10.96
C SER A 95 -6.77 -15.07 -12.21
N LYS A 96 -7.40 -14.99 -13.40
CA LYS A 96 -6.77 -15.40 -14.67
C LYS A 96 -5.51 -14.59 -15.00
N PRO A 97 -5.49 -13.24 -14.87
CA PRO A 97 -4.26 -12.47 -15.08
C PRO A 97 -3.15 -12.83 -14.10
N GLU A 98 -3.48 -13.02 -12.80
CA GLU A 98 -2.51 -13.46 -11.80
C GLU A 98 -1.95 -14.85 -12.11
N LEU A 99 -2.79 -15.77 -12.60
CA LEU A 99 -2.35 -17.10 -13.01
C LEU A 99 -1.38 -17.03 -14.21
N LEU A 100 -1.68 -16.23 -15.22
CA LEU A 100 -0.79 -16.03 -16.38
C LEU A 100 0.55 -15.43 -15.95
N LEU A 101 0.52 -14.43 -15.06
CA LEU A 101 1.70 -13.81 -14.48
C LEU A 101 2.53 -14.85 -13.70
N ALA A 102 1.89 -15.60 -12.79
CA ALA A 102 2.55 -16.61 -11.97
C ALA A 102 3.17 -17.73 -12.82
N MET A 103 2.45 -18.22 -13.83
CA MET A 103 2.99 -19.20 -14.80
C MET A 103 4.25 -18.66 -15.49
N SER A 104 4.21 -17.43 -15.99
CA SER A 104 5.33 -16.81 -16.68
C SER A 104 6.57 -16.68 -15.79
N CYS A 105 6.38 -16.24 -14.53
CA CYS A 105 7.47 -16.09 -13.57
C CYS A 105 8.05 -17.45 -13.15
N LEU A 106 7.20 -18.43 -12.82
CA LEU A 106 7.65 -19.75 -12.36
C LEU A 106 8.32 -20.61 -13.46
N CYS A 107 8.05 -20.35 -14.74
CA CYS A 107 8.80 -20.97 -15.83
C CYS A 107 10.30 -20.66 -15.80
N LYS A 108 10.70 -19.56 -15.11
CA LYS A 108 12.11 -19.17 -14.90
C LYS A 108 12.67 -19.64 -13.55
N GLY A 109 11.81 -20.18 -12.69
CA GLY A 109 12.14 -20.61 -11.32
C GLY A 109 12.38 -22.10 -11.19
N SER A 110 12.25 -22.62 -9.96
CA SER A 110 12.34 -24.05 -9.67
C SER A 110 11.07 -24.78 -10.12
N SER A 111 11.21 -25.90 -10.81
CA SER A 111 10.07 -26.76 -11.21
C SER A 111 9.33 -27.40 -10.01
N GLU A 112 9.94 -27.38 -8.83
CA GLU A 112 9.33 -27.88 -7.59
C GLU A 112 8.53 -26.81 -6.84
N SER A 113 8.66 -25.53 -7.24
CA SER A 113 7.90 -24.42 -6.64
C SER A 113 6.41 -24.64 -6.85
N LEU A 114 5.62 -24.45 -5.77
CA LEU A 114 4.16 -24.61 -5.85
C LEU A 114 3.52 -23.45 -6.62
N LEU A 115 2.57 -23.77 -7.48
CA LEU A 115 1.62 -22.81 -8.04
C LEU A 115 0.24 -23.12 -7.46
N ILE A 116 -0.18 -22.33 -6.49
CA ILE A 116 -1.47 -22.51 -5.82
C ILE A 116 -2.54 -21.67 -6.55
N CYS A 117 -3.60 -22.33 -6.98
CA CYS A 117 -4.71 -21.72 -7.71
C CYS A 117 -5.91 -21.59 -6.78
N ASN A 118 -6.06 -20.44 -6.14
CA ASN A 118 -7.18 -20.08 -5.26
C ASN A 118 -8.26 -19.26 -5.99
N GLY A 119 -9.21 -18.73 -5.25
CA GLY A 119 -10.28 -17.88 -5.76
C GLY A 119 -11.37 -18.64 -6.51
N PHE A 120 -12.39 -17.92 -6.96
CA PHE A 120 -13.47 -18.49 -7.77
C PHE A 120 -12.97 -18.82 -9.18
N LYS A 121 -13.31 -20.02 -9.68
CA LYS A 121 -12.76 -20.54 -10.94
C LYS A 121 -13.86 -20.93 -11.92
N ASP A 122 -13.76 -20.42 -13.13
CA ASP A 122 -14.51 -20.91 -14.28
C ASP A 122 -13.72 -21.96 -15.08
N ALA A 123 -14.31 -22.50 -16.12
CA ALA A 123 -13.69 -23.51 -16.97
C ALA A 123 -12.41 -23.03 -17.68
N GLU A 124 -12.30 -21.73 -17.99
CA GLU A 124 -11.12 -21.14 -18.59
C GLU A 124 -9.96 -21.09 -17.59
N TYR A 125 -10.19 -20.60 -16.36
CA TYR A 125 -9.18 -20.61 -15.29
C TYR A 125 -8.66 -22.03 -15.02
N ILE A 126 -9.58 -23.00 -14.89
CA ILE A 126 -9.24 -24.41 -14.67
C ILE A 126 -8.42 -24.98 -15.84
N SER A 127 -8.78 -24.63 -17.08
CA SER A 127 -8.01 -25.02 -18.26
C SER A 127 -6.59 -24.47 -18.24
N LEU A 128 -6.40 -23.18 -17.86
CA LEU A 128 -5.07 -22.57 -17.70
C LEU A 128 -4.25 -23.28 -16.62
N ALA A 129 -4.84 -23.60 -15.48
CA ALA A 129 -4.17 -24.33 -14.40
C ALA A 129 -3.75 -25.74 -14.82
N LEU A 130 -4.57 -26.46 -15.61
CA LEU A 130 -4.21 -27.76 -16.18
C LEU A 130 -3.14 -27.64 -17.27
N ILE A 131 -3.16 -26.59 -18.08
CA ILE A 131 -2.08 -26.29 -19.04
C ILE A 131 -0.78 -26.02 -18.29
N ALA A 132 -0.79 -25.22 -17.22
CA ALA A 132 0.38 -24.99 -16.37
C ALA A 132 0.99 -26.31 -15.89
N ARG A 133 0.12 -27.23 -15.45
CA ARG A 133 0.55 -28.57 -15.04
C ARG A 133 1.15 -29.38 -16.18
N LYS A 134 0.59 -29.29 -17.38
CA LYS A 134 1.14 -29.95 -18.61
C LYS A 134 2.51 -29.37 -19.00
N LEU A 135 2.75 -28.10 -18.65
CA LEU A 135 4.05 -27.42 -18.80
C LEU A 135 5.02 -27.74 -17.65
N SER A 136 4.72 -28.73 -16.84
CA SER A 136 5.54 -29.21 -15.70
C SER A 136 5.65 -28.22 -14.53
N LEU A 137 4.75 -27.23 -14.44
CA LEU A 137 4.62 -26.43 -13.23
C LEU A 137 3.89 -27.24 -12.14
N ASN A 138 4.35 -27.13 -10.90
CA ASN A 138 3.77 -27.84 -9.75
C ASN A 138 2.46 -27.19 -9.28
N THR A 139 1.43 -27.30 -10.11
CA THR A 139 0.16 -26.61 -9.98
C THR A 139 -0.84 -27.40 -9.15
N VAL A 140 -1.49 -26.74 -8.19
CA VAL A 140 -2.57 -27.27 -7.35
C VAL A 140 -3.81 -26.40 -7.53
N ILE A 141 -4.94 -27.02 -7.91
CA ILE A 141 -6.25 -26.34 -8.02
C ILE A 141 -6.98 -26.50 -6.69
N VAL A 142 -7.11 -25.42 -5.92
CA VAL A 142 -7.78 -25.43 -4.63
C VAL A 142 -9.27 -25.14 -4.81
N LEU A 143 -10.13 -26.08 -4.46
CA LEU A 143 -11.58 -25.94 -4.56
C LEU A 143 -12.10 -24.97 -3.48
N GLU A 144 -12.70 -23.89 -3.92
CA GLU A 144 -13.40 -22.90 -3.06
C GLU A 144 -14.89 -23.20 -2.97
N GLN A 145 -15.44 -23.91 -3.95
CA GLN A 145 -16.82 -24.35 -4.03
C GLN A 145 -16.89 -25.80 -4.57
N GLU A 146 -17.94 -26.52 -4.18
CA GLU A 146 -18.12 -27.95 -4.54
C GLU A 146 -18.31 -28.15 -6.06
N GLU A 147 -18.98 -27.19 -6.69
CA GLU A 147 -19.33 -27.20 -8.11
C GLU A 147 -18.10 -27.08 -9.02
N GLU A 148 -17.02 -26.46 -8.54
CA GLU A 148 -15.76 -26.35 -9.29
C GLU A 148 -15.18 -27.73 -9.65
N LEU A 149 -15.44 -28.76 -8.83
CA LEU A 149 -14.97 -30.12 -9.08
C LEU A 149 -15.50 -30.70 -10.40
N ASP A 150 -16.73 -30.39 -10.79
CA ASP A 150 -17.29 -30.85 -12.07
C ASP A 150 -16.47 -30.30 -13.23
N SER A 151 -16.19 -29.01 -13.18
CA SER A 151 -15.36 -28.34 -14.20
C SER A 151 -13.93 -28.89 -14.23
N VAL A 152 -13.33 -29.20 -13.07
CA VAL A 152 -11.99 -29.82 -13.00
C VAL A 152 -12.00 -31.19 -13.66
N ILE A 153 -12.99 -32.04 -13.36
CA ILE A 153 -13.10 -33.39 -13.96
C ILE A 153 -13.29 -33.29 -15.49
N ASP A 154 -14.18 -32.43 -15.95
CA ASP A 154 -14.49 -32.27 -17.36
C ASP A 154 -13.29 -31.72 -18.14
N MET A 155 -12.60 -30.67 -17.64
CA MET A 155 -11.43 -30.11 -18.31
C MET A 155 -10.24 -31.07 -18.25
N SER A 156 -10.04 -31.79 -17.14
CA SER A 156 -9.03 -32.84 -17.01
C SER A 156 -9.16 -33.90 -18.12
N ARG A 157 -10.39 -34.36 -18.36
CA ARG A 157 -10.69 -35.33 -19.42
C ARG A 157 -10.48 -34.75 -20.81
N LYS A 158 -10.94 -33.53 -21.07
CA LYS A 158 -10.77 -32.84 -22.35
C LYS A 158 -9.31 -32.64 -22.73
N LEU A 159 -8.49 -32.26 -21.75
CA LEU A 159 -7.06 -31.98 -21.98
C LEU A 159 -6.15 -33.20 -21.81
N GLY A 160 -6.67 -34.30 -21.27
CA GLY A 160 -5.89 -35.50 -20.97
C GLY A 160 -4.81 -35.26 -19.92
N VAL A 161 -5.08 -34.41 -18.91
CA VAL A 161 -4.15 -34.02 -17.86
C VAL A 161 -4.76 -34.32 -16.49
N LEU A 162 -4.08 -35.12 -15.66
CA LEU A 162 -4.51 -35.38 -14.29
C LEU A 162 -4.25 -34.14 -13.42
N PRO A 163 -5.27 -33.61 -12.74
CA PRO A 163 -5.10 -32.48 -11.82
C PRO A 163 -4.38 -32.91 -10.53
N VAL A 164 -3.80 -31.95 -9.82
CA VAL A 164 -3.66 -32.02 -8.37
C VAL A 164 -4.69 -31.08 -7.78
N VAL A 165 -5.50 -31.59 -6.88
CA VAL A 165 -6.62 -30.89 -6.26
C VAL A 165 -6.31 -30.61 -4.81
N GLY A 166 -6.60 -29.39 -4.38
CA GLY A 166 -6.68 -28.98 -2.99
C GLY A 166 -8.14 -28.73 -2.59
N ILE A 167 -8.43 -28.75 -1.32
CA ILE A 167 -9.71 -28.37 -0.74
C ILE A 167 -9.48 -27.23 0.24
N ARG A 168 -10.22 -26.12 0.13
CA ARG A 168 -10.27 -25.12 1.19
C ARG A 168 -11.34 -25.47 2.20
N ALA A 169 -10.92 -25.69 3.45
CA ALA A 169 -11.84 -25.99 4.54
C ALA A 169 -12.33 -24.71 5.24
N LYS A 170 -13.63 -24.64 5.50
CA LYS A 170 -14.20 -23.67 6.46
C LYS A 170 -13.96 -24.17 7.86
N LEU A 171 -13.14 -23.47 8.64
CA LEU A 171 -12.90 -23.80 10.03
C LEU A 171 -13.95 -23.16 10.95
N ARG A 172 -14.13 -23.74 12.13
CA ARG A 172 -14.95 -23.17 13.21
C ARG A 172 -14.16 -22.18 14.06
N THR A 173 -12.85 -22.33 14.10
CA THR A 173 -11.94 -21.38 14.74
C THR A 173 -12.09 -20.00 14.10
N LYS A 174 -12.34 -18.97 14.93
CA LYS A 174 -12.61 -17.59 14.48
C LYS A 174 -11.66 -16.62 15.13
N HIS A 175 -11.23 -15.65 14.36
CA HIS A 175 -10.54 -14.47 14.80
C HIS A 175 -11.57 -13.39 15.19
N SER A 176 -11.36 -12.70 16.32
CA SER A 176 -12.28 -11.66 16.84
C SER A 176 -11.97 -10.24 16.38
N GLY A 177 -10.81 -9.97 15.77
CA GLY A 177 -10.37 -8.64 15.30
C GLY A 177 -11.04 -8.19 14.01
N HIS A 178 -10.67 -6.99 13.56
CA HIS A 178 -11.19 -6.32 12.34
C HIS A 178 -11.24 -7.25 11.11
N PHE A 179 -10.20 -8.06 10.91
CA PHE A 179 -10.09 -9.00 9.79
C PHE A 179 -10.76 -10.36 10.02
N GLY A 180 -11.28 -10.65 11.22
CA GLY A 180 -11.83 -11.95 11.57
C GLY A 180 -13.22 -12.22 10.99
N SER A 181 -13.99 -11.17 10.70
CA SER A 181 -15.34 -11.28 10.12
C SER A 181 -15.36 -11.91 8.72
N THR A 182 -14.21 -11.99 8.06
CA THR A 182 -14.05 -12.54 6.69
C THR A 182 -13.83 -14.04 6.64
N SER A 183 -13.70 -14.72 7.80
CA SER A 183 -13.41 -16.14 7.93
C SER A 183 -14.53 -16.93 8.63
N GLY A 184 -14.42 -18.25 8.73
CA GLY A 184 -15.37 -19.15 9.40
C GLY A 184 -16.56 -19.55 8.51
N GLU A 185 -17.62 -20.11 9.13
CA GLU A 185 -18.78 -20.68 8.41
C GLU A 185 -19.49 -19.71 7.47
N LYS A 186 -19.51 -18.40 7.80
CA LYS A 186 -20.12 -17.34 7.00
C LYS A 186 -19.18 -16.76 5.92
N GLY A 187 -17.92 -17.21 5.89
CA GLY A 187 -16.97 -16.78 4.86
C GLY A 187 -17.47 -17.14 3.45
N LYS A 188 -17.16 -16.27 2.47
CA LYS A 188 -17.60 -16.48 1.07
C LYS A 188 -16.95 -17.70 0.40
N PHE A 189 -15.80 -18.16 0.90
CA PHE A 189 -14.99 -19.23 0.33
C PHE A 189 -14.84 -20.44 1.24
N GLY A 190 -14.57 -21.58 0.62
CA GLY A 190 -14.26 -22.84 1.30
C GLY A 190 -15.49 -23.72 1.51
N LEU A 191 -15.23 -24.97 1.82
CA LEU A 191 -16.19 -26.06 1.94
C LEU A 191 -16.46 -26.39 3.41
N THR A 192 -17.73 -26.61 3.74
CA THR A 192 -18.12 -27.22 5.00
C THR A 192 -17.74 -28.71 5.04
N THR A 193 -17.69 -29.31 6.22
CA THR A 193 -17.37 -30.74 6.36
C THR A 193 -18.27 -31.65 5.53
N THR A 194 -19.56 -31.32 5.40
CA THR A 194 -20.48 -32.07 4.54
C THR A 194 -20.13 -31.96 3.06
N GLN A 195 -19.73 -30.78 2.60
CA GLN A 195 -19.28 -30.55 1.21
C GLN A 195 -17.95 -31.26 0.95
N ILE A 196 -17.00 -31.22 1.90
CA ILE A 196 -15.74 -31.97 1.82
C ILE A 196 -16.01 -33.47 1.61
N LEU A 197 -16.92 -34.05 2.40
CA LEU A 197 -17.28 -35.47 2.23
C LEU A 197 -17.93 -35.78 0.87
N ARG A 198 -18.73 -34.86 0.33
CA ARG A 198 -19.31 -35.03 -1.02
C ARG A 198 -18.23 -34.97 -2.09
N VAL A 199 -17.26 -34.06 -1.98
CA VAL A 199 -16.10 -33.96 -2.90
C VAL A 199 -15.28 -35.25 -2.85
N VAL A 200 -14.95 -35.79 -1.66
CA VAL A 200 -14.22 -37.05 -1.51
C VAL A 200 -14.96 -38.20 -2.20
N LYS A 201 -16.26 -38.39 -1.90
CA LYS A 201 -17.07 -39.44 -2.53
C LYS A 201 -17.17 -39.29 -4.04
N LYS A 202 -17.21 -38.05 -4.54
CA LYS A 202 -17.25 -37.77 -5.96
C LYS A 202 -15.91 -38.12 -6.63
N LEU A 203 -14.78 -37.73 -6.04
CA LEU A 203 -13.45 -38.11 -6.53
C LEU A 203 -13.25 -39.64 -6.52
N GLU A 204 -13.71 -40.33 -5.47
CA GLU A 204 -13.69 -41.80 -5.40
C GLU A 204 -14.50 -42.42 -6.53
N LYS A 205 -15.74 -41.95 -6.75
CA LYS A 205 -16.60 -42.41 -7.85
C LYS A 205 -15.96 -42.29 -9.24
N TYR A 206 -15.16 -41.25 -9.44
CA TYR A 206 -14.45 -41.02 -10.72
C TYR A 206 -13.06 -41.67 -10.77
N GLY A 207 -12.62 -42.38 -9.73
CA GLY A 207 -11.28 -43.00 -9.64
C GLY A 207 -10.16 -41.94 -9.57
N MET A 208 -10.45 -40.76 -9.01
CA MET A 208 -9.54 -39.60 -8.95
C MET A 208 -9.19 -39.18 -7.50
N LEU A 209 -9.43 -40.07 -6.51
CA LEU A 209 -9.17 -39.73 -5.10
C LEU A 209 -7.68 -39.43 -4.86
N ASP A 210 -6.77 -40.06 -5.59
CA ASP A 210 -5.33 -39.80 -5.54
C ASP A 210 -4.93 -38.38 -6.00
N CYS A 211 -5.83 -37.70 -6.74
CA CYS A 211 -5.61 -36.32 -7.14
C CYS A 211 -5.75 -35.33 -5.96
N LEU A 212 -6.46 -35.72 -4.88
CA LEU A 212 -6.62 -34.88 -3.69
C LEU A 212 -5.38 -34.95 -2.82
N GLN A 213 -4.60 -33.87 -2.81
CA GLN A 213 -3.26 -33.85 -2.20
C GLN A 213 -3.01 -32.67 -1.26
N LEU A 214 -3.86 -31.64 -1.24
CA LEU A 214 -3.67 -30.45 -0.43
C LEU A 214 -4.92 -30.09 0.36
N LEU A 215 -4.75 -29.72 1.62
CA LEU A 215 -5.75 -29.05 2.43
C LEU A 215 -5.32 -27.61 2.66
N HIS A 216 -6.17 -26.66 2.28
CA HIS A 216 -5.99 -25.23 2.52
C HIS A 216 -7.03 -24.69 3.49
N PHE A 217 -6.65 -23.69 4.27
CA PHE A 217 -7.55 -22.88 5.08
C PHE A 217 -7.00 -21.46 5.29
N HIS A 218 -7.88 -20.56 5.71
CA HIS A 218 -7.49 -19.19 6.05
C HIS A 218 -8.38 -18.67 7.18
N ILE A 219 -7.79 -18.25 8.30
CA ILE A 219 -8.51 -17.78 9.50
C ILE A 219 -8.59 -16.26 9.63
N GLY A 220 -8.03 -15.52 8.67
CA GLY A 220 -8.04 -14.05 8.62
C GLY A 220 -6.64 -13.46 8.43
N SER A 221 -6.59 -12.14 8.17
CA SER A 221 -5.34 -11.37 8.12
C SER A 221 -4.98 -10.89 9.53
N GLN A 222 -3.70 -10.54 9.78
CA GLN A 222 -3.26 -9.99 11.06
C GLN A 222 -3.69 -10.86 12.25
N ILE A 223 -3.35 -12.17 12.25
CA ILE A 223 -3.65 -13.08 13.36
C ILE A 223 -2.95 -12.56 14.62
N PRO A 224 -3.67 -12.23 15.72
CA PRO A 224 -3.08 -11.49 16.84
C PRO A 224 -2.20 -12.36 17.75
N SER A 225 -2.46 -13.68 17.83
CA SER A 225 -1.79 -14.55 18.79
C SER A 225 -1.50 -15.94 18.24
N THR A 226 -0.42 -16.55 18.73
CA THR A 226 -0.05 -17.94 18.42
C THR A 226 -1.04 -18.98 18.97
N ALA A 227 -1.77 -18.65 20.02
CA ALA A 227 -2.80 -19.55 20.58
C ALA A 227 -3.96 -19.74 19.61
N LEU A 228 -4.48 -18.65 19.05
CA LEU A 228 -5.52 -18.68 18.02
C LEU A 228 -5.05 -19.40 16.76
N LEU A 229 -3.80 -19.13 16.35
CA LEU A 229 -3.17 -19.80 15.21
C LEU A 229 -3.09 -21.33 15.45
N ALA A 230 -2.58 -21.75 16.60
CA ALA A 230 -2.45 -23.16 16.94
C ALA A 230 -3.80 -23.90 16.98
N ASP A 231 -4.86 -23.25 17.47
CA ASP A 231 -6.21 -23.79 17.46
C ASP A 231 -6.72 -24.04 16.02
N GLY A 232 -6.60 -23.04 15.15
CA GLY A 232 -6.99 -23.19 13.74
C GLY A 232 -6.16 -24.22 12.97
N VAL A 233 -4.84 -24.22 13.17
CA VAL A 233 -3.94 -25.21 12.57
C VAL A 233 -4.26 -26.62 13.09
N GLY A 234 -4.57 -26.77 14.38
CA GLY A 234 -4.98 -28.03 14.99
C GLY A 234 -6.28 -28.57 14.41
N GLU A 235 -7.31 -27.71 14.24
CA GLU A 235 -8.56 -28.09 13.58
C GLU A 235 -8.32 -28.56 12.14
N ALA A 236 -7.52 -27.82 11.37
CA ALA A 236 -7.18 -28.20 10.00
C ALA A 236 -6.39 -29.50 9.91
N ALA A 237 -5.43 -29.74 10.82
CA ALA A 237 -4.65 -30.97 10.88
C ALA A 237 -5.54 -32.20 11.19
N GLN A 238 -6.60 -32.03 11.99
CA GLN A 238 -7.60 -33.09 12.19
C GLN A 238 -8.35 -33.39 10.88
N ILE A 239 -8.79 -32.38 10.14
CA ILE A 239 -9.44 -32.56 8.83
C ILE A 239 -8.47 -33.25 7.85
N TYR A 240 -7.22 -32.82 7.81
CA TYR A 240 -6.17 -33.44 6.98
C TYR A 240 -6.04 -34.94 7.30
N SER A 241 -5.94 -35.29 8.58
CA SER A 241 -5.81 -36.68 9.03
C SER A 241 -7.03 -37.54 8.67
N GLU A 242 -8.23 -36.97 8.72
CA GLU A 242 -9.45 -37.67 8.31
C GLU A 242 -9.50 -37.86 6.78
N LEU A 243 -9.00 -36.92 5.97
CA LEU A 243 -8.87 -37.08 4.51
C LEU A 243 -7.91 -38.24 4.16
N VAL A 244 -6.79 -38.35 4.88
CA VAL A 244 -5.87 -39.51 4.76
C VAL A 244 -6.59 -40.81 5.12
N ARG A 245 -7.35 -40.84 6.23
CA ARG A 245 -8.13 -42.02 6.64
C ARG A 245 -9.17 -42.42 5.60
N LEU A 246 -9.74 -41.45 4.88
CA LEU A 246 -10.70 -41.69 3.79
C LEU A 246 -10.02 -42.14 2.48
N GLY A 247 -8.69 -42.29 2.44
CA GLY A 247 -7.94 -42.81 1.31
C GLY A 247 -7.39 -41.74 0.35
N ALA A 248 -7.49 -40.45 0.67
CA ALA A 248 -6.89 -39.39 -0.14
C ALA A 248 -5.36 -39.40 -0.04
N SER A 249 -4.67 -39.11 -1.14
CA SER A 249 -3.20 -39.07 -1.21
C SER A 249 -2.64 -37.71 -0.73
N MET A 250 -3.00 -37.32 0.48
CA MET A 250 -2.66 -36.04 1.06
C MET A 250 -1.15 -35.83 1.24
N LYS A 251 -0.64 -34.65 0.86
CA LYS A 251 0.79 -34.30 0.89
C LYS A 251 1.09 -32.97 1.54
N VAL A 252 0.20 -31.98 1.40
CA VAL A 252 0.43 -30.60 1.79
C VAL A 252 -0.69 -30.12 2.70
N ILE A 253 -0.33 -29.44 3.77
CA ILE A 253 -1.24 -28.58 4.54
C ILE A 253 -0.84 -27.13 4.30
N ASP A 254 -1.74 -26.37 3.68
CA ASP A 254 -1.56 -24.95 3.41
C ASP A 254 -2.35 -24.16 4.44
N ILE A 255 -1.64 -23.49 5.33
CA ILE A 255 -2.22 -22.74 6.45
C ILE A 255 -2.74 -21.35 6.04
N GLY A 256 -2.67 -21.04 4.74
CA GLY A 256 -3.06 -19.73 4.20
C GLY A 256 -2.14 -18.61 4.66
N GLY A 257 -2.66 -17.38 4.60
CA GLY A 257 -2.00 -16.19 5.11
C GLY A 257 -2.33 -15.93 6.59
N GLY A 258 -2.07 -14.70 7.01
CA GLY A 258 -2.43 -14.22 8.34
C GLY A 258 -1.24 -13.98 9.27
N LEU A 259 -0.02 -14.36 8.89
CA LEU A 259 1.19 -13.89 9.58
C LEU A 259 1.18 -12.36 9.58
N GLY A 260 1.07 -11.78 10.77
CA GLY A 260 0.84 -10.37 10.95
C GLY A 260 2.13 -9.54 11.00
N ILE A 261 1.92 -8.23 10.94
CA ILE A 261 2.94 -7.19 11.02
C ILE A 261 2.63 -6.31 12.23
N ASP A 262 3.66 -5.91 12.93
CA ASP A 262 3.58 -4.92 14.00
C ASP A 262 3.77 -3.52 13.39
N TYR A 263 2.66 -2.86 13.03
CA TYR A 263 2.68 -1.54 12.42
C TYR A 263 2.90 -0.42 13.43
N ASP A 264 2.49 -0.63 14.68
CA ASP A 264 2.54 0.40 15.73
C ASP A 264 3.70 0.23 16.72
N GLY A 265 4.46 -0.87 16.62
CA GLY A 265 5.57 -1.16 17.51
C GLY A 265 5.18 -1.62 18.91
N SER A 266 3.87 -1.79 19.19
CA SER A 266 3.36 -2.12 20.53
C SER A 266 3.58 -3.57 20.92
N LYS A 267 3.75 -4.47 19.95
CA LYS A 267 3.78 -5.93 20.14
C LYS A 267 2.59 -6.43 20.98
N SER A 268 1.43 -5.86 20.74
CA SER A 268 0.21 -6.12 21.49
C SER A 268 -0.72 -7.06 20.74
N THR A 269 -1.36 -7.98 21.48
CA THR A 269 -2.46 -8.81 20.98
C THR A 269 -3.80 -8.07 20.94
N ASP A 270 -3.89 -6.92 21.60
CA ASP A 270 -5.11 -6.12 21.73
C ASP A 270 -5.21 -5.01 20.69
N SER A 271 -4.17 -4.84 19.86
CA SER A 271 -4.13 -3.87 18.76
C SER A 271 -4.39 -4.57 17.42
N ASP A 272 -5.37 -4.09 16.65
CA ASP A 272 -5.66 -4.60 15.30
C ASP A 272 -4.52 -4.32 14.30
N VAL A 273 -3.59 -3.43 14.63
CA VAL A 273 -2.42 -3.05 13.82
C VAL A 273 -1.10 -3.60 14.38
N SER A 274 -1.15 -4.56 15.30
CA SER A 274 0.03 -5.21 15.90
C SER A 274 -0.15 -6.72 16.04
N VAL A 275 0.93 -7.39 16.46
CA VAL A 275 0.95 -8.83 16.79
C VAL A 275 1.84 -9.08 17.99
N GLY A 276 1.42 -9.99 18.89
CA GLY A 276 2.12 -10.30 20.14
C GLY A 276 3.12 -11.45 20.04
N TYR A 277 3.69 -11.74 18.85
CA TYR A 277 4.60 -12.88 18.65
C TYR A 277 5.72 -12.56 17.65
N THR A 278 6.78 -13.36 17.69
CA THR A 278 7.88 -13.34 16.72
C THR A 278 7.65 -14.34 15.58
N LEU A 279 8.49 -14.31 14.54
CA LEU A 279 8.45 -15.28 13.44
C LEU A 279 8.72 -16.71 13.94
N GLU A 280 9.65 -16.85 14.86
CA GLU A 280 10.05 -18.13 15.46
C GLU A 280 8.90 -18.73 16.27
N GLU A 281 8.20 -17.91 17.07
CA GLU A 281 7.04 -18.34 17.84
C GLU A 281 5.88 -18.74 16.93
N TYR A 282 5.65 -17.99 15.85
CA TYR A 282 4.65 -18.34 14.84
C TYR A 282 4.95 -19.68 14.19
N ALA A 283 6.18 -19.86 13.68
CA ALA A 283 6.59 -21.09 13.02
C ALA A 283 6.54 -22.30 13.98
N ALA A 284 7.02 -22.12 15.23
CA ALA A 284 6.99 -23.15 16.25
C ALA A 284 5.57 -23.60 16.60
N ALA A 285 4.63 -22.65 16.74
CA ALA A 285 3.23 -22.96 17.03
C ALA A 285 2.58 -23.77 15.89
N VAL A 286 2.83 -23.39 14.63
CA VAL A 286 2.32 -24.11 13.45
C VAL A 286 2.86 -25.53 13.41
N VAL A 287 4.19 -25.70 13.47
CA VAL A 287 4.85 -27.01 13.37
C VAL A 287 4.38 -27.92 14.50
N GLN A 288 4.29 -27.39 15.74
CA GLN A 288 3.85 -28.13 16.91
C GLN A 288 2.41 -28.62 16.76
N ALA A 289 1.50 -27.76 16.30
CA ALA A 289 0.09 -28.11 16.15
C ALA A 289 -0.12 -29.20 15.09
N VAL A 290 0.52 -29.09 13.92
CA VAL A 290 0.45 -30.13 12.88
C VAL A 290 1.06 -31.44 13.36
N LYS A 291 2.27 -31.39 13.95
CA LYS A 291 2.98 -32.55 14.47
C LYS A 291 2.15 -33.31 15.50
N PHE A 292 1.61 -32.59 16.49
CA PHE A 292 0.82 -33.19 17.58
C PHE A 292 -0.36 -34.03 17.04
N VAL A 293 -1.08 -33.50 16.05
CA VAL A 293 -2.23 -34.21 15.47
C VAL A 293 -1.77 -35.39 14.62
N CYS A 294 -0.76 -35.21 13.77
CA CYS A 294 -0.27 -36.25 12.88
C CYS A 294 0.33 -37.43 13.66
N ASP A 295 1.13 -37.17 14.70
CA ASP A 295 1.71 -38.22 15.57
C ASP A 295 0.60 -38.99 16.29
N ARG A 296 -0.37 -38.29 16.87
CA ARG A 296 -1.52 -38.91 17.57
C ARG A 296 -2.36 -39.80 16.66
N LYS A 297 -2.50 -39.41 15.38
CA LYS A 297 -3.28 -40.15 14.38
C LYS A 297 -2.44 -41.16 13.58
N SER A 298 -1.14 -41.23 13.81
CA SER A 298 -0.19 -42.04 13.05
C SER A 298 -0.23 -41.74 11.55
N VAL A 299 -0.39 -40.48 11.18
CA VAL A 299 -0.37 -39.96 9.80
C VAL A 299 0.98 -39.36 9.51
N LYS A 300 1.49 -39.60 8.28
CA LYS A 300 2.74 -38.98 7.83
C LYS A 300 2.63 -37.46 7.86
N HIS A 301 3.66 -36.77 8.37
CA HIS A 301 3.73 -35.33 8.40
C HIS A 301 3.66 -34.72 6.99
N PRO A 302 2.71 -33.80 6.71
CA PRO A 302 2.64 -33.10 5.44
C PRO A 302 3.76 -32.08 5.25
N VAL A 303 3.97 -31.62 4.02
CA VAL A 303 4.64 -30.37 3.75
C VAL A 303 3.76 -29.25 4.31
N ILE A 304 4.34 -28.34 5.10
CA ILE A 304 3.65 -27.14 5.58
C ILE A 304 3.85 -26.03 4.54
N CYS A 305 2.75 -25.47 4.04
CA CYS A 305 2.74 -24.32 3.15
C CYS A 305 2.08 -23.13 3.86
N SER A 306 2.52 -21.90 3.55
CA SER A 306 1.83 -20.68 3.98
C SER A 306 1.80 -19.64 2.88
N GLU A 307 0.77 -18.78 2.90
CA GLU A 307 0.52 -17.67 1.96
C GLU A 307 0.73 -16.31 2.64
N SER A 308 1.88 -16.10 3.25
CA SER A 308 2.18 -14.96 4.14
C SER A 308 2.58 -13.69 3.39
N GLY A 309 1.75 -13.22 2.45
CA GLY A 309 2.06 -12.10 1.56
C GLY A 309 2.40 -10.80 2.27
N ARG A 310 1.55 -10.35 3.20
CA ARG A 310 1.78 -9.13 4.01
C ARG A 310 3.14 -9.15 4.70
N ALA A 311 3.48 -10.24 5.36
CA ALA A 311 4.74 -10.38 6.09
C ALA A 311 5.98 -10.36 5.18
N ILE A 312 5.82 -10.73 3.91
CA ILE A 312 6.89 -10.72 2.92
C ILE A 312 7.12 -9.29 2.40
N VAL A 313 6.04 -8.59 1.97
CA VAL A 313 6.22 -7.35 1.19
C VAL A 313 6.02 -6.05 1.96
N SER A 314 5.40 -6.03 3.16
CA SER A 314 5.15 -4.76 3.87
C SER A 314 6.41 -3.93 4.09
N HIS A 315 7.51 -4.55 4.51
CA HIS A 315 8.72 -3.86 4.95
C HIS A 315 9.59 -3.31 3.82
N HIS A 316 9.44 -3.79 2.58
CA HIS A 316 10.39 -3.50 1.50
C HIS A 316 10.14 -2.17 0.80
N SER A 317 9.04 -1.49 1.11
CA SER A 317 8.57 -0.30 0.40
C SER A 317 8.32 0.85 1.35
N ILE A 318 8.70 2.06 0.92
CA ILE A 318 8.44 3.33 1.59
C ILE A 318 7.83 4.28 0.57
N LEU A 319 6.70 4.92 0.93
CA LEU A 319 6.10 5.98 0.13
C LEU A 319 6.61 7.33 0.63
N ILE A 320 7.21 8.13 -0.25
CA ILE A 320 7.71 9.47 0.03
C ILE A 320 6.82 10.51 -0.65
N PHE A 321 6.45 11.55 0.09
CA PHE A 321 5.69 12.68 -0.41
C PHE A 321 6.12 13.99 0.26
N GLU A 322 5.83 15.11 -0.38
CA GLU A 322 6.19 16.45 0.09
C GLU A 322 4.99 17.13 0.74
N ALA A 323 5.20 17.78 1.88
CA ALA A 323 4.25 18.75 2.39
C ALA A 323 4.53 20.10 1.70
N VAL A 324 3.58 20.54 0.87
CA VAL A 324 3.74 21.69 -0.02
C VAL A 324 3.26 23.00 0.58
N SER A 325 2.33 22.93 1.53
CA SER A 325 1.84 24.10 2.26
C SER A 325 1.30 23.71 3.63
N ARG A 326 1.19 24.70 4.52
CA ARG A 326 0.56 24.56 5.82
C ARG A 326 -0.49 25.65 5.98
N SER A 327 -1.72 25.28 6.34
CA SER A 327 -2.72 26.23 6.76
C SER A 327 -2.27 26.89 8.05
N LYS A 328 -1.92 28.18 7.98
CA LYS A 328 -1.68 28.99 9.17
C LYS A 328 -3.01 29.58 9.59
N TYR A 329 -3.45 29.25 10.78
CA TYR A 329 -4.52 30.01 11.42
C TYR A 329 -3.91 31.37 11.83
N THR A 330 -3.91 32.31 10.88
CA THR A 330 -3.49 33.67 11.14
C THR A 330 -4.70 34.45 11.62
N VAL A 331 -4.74 34.67 12.91
CA VAL A 331 -5.74 35.53 13.50
C VAL A 331 -5.32 36.99 13.27
N PRO A 332 -6.25 37.89 12.89
CA PRO A 332 -5.99 39.30 12.87
C PRO A 332 -5.47 39.74 14.25
N THR A 333 -4.31 40.41 14.27
CA THR A 333 -3.74 40.91 15.52
C THR A 333 -4.59 42.08 15.97
N LEU A 334 -5.56 41.83 16.86
CA LEU A 334 -6.33 42.89 17.49
C LEU A 334 -5.44 43.58 18.54
N SER A 335 -5.26 44.88 18.44
CA SER A 335 -4.63 45.65 19.50
C SER A 335 -5.56 45.72 20.73
N SER A 336 -5.03 46.01 21.91
CA SER A 336 -5.86 46.16 23.11
C SER A 336 -6.93 47.26 22.98
N PHE A 337 -6.68 48.25 22.13
CA PHE A 337 -7.64 49.33 21.81
C PHE A 337 -8.75 48.79 20.89
N ASP A 338 -8.38 48.00 19.91
CA ASP A 338 -9.35 47.38 18.98
C ASP A 338 -10.30 46.41 19.69
N VAL A 339 -9.82 45.67 20.70
CA VAL A 339 -10.61 44.73 21.52
C VAL A 339 -11.72 45.45 22.27
N GLN A 340 -11.43 46.62 22.88
CA GLN A 340 -12.42 47.36 23.65
C GLN A 340 -13.49 47.97 22.75
N GLN A 341 -13.09 48.61 21.66
CA GLN A 341 -14.01 49.18 20.65
C GLN A 341 -14.85 48.12 19.99
N PHE A 342 -14.26 46.96 19.73
CA PHE A 342 -14.93 45.81 19.15
C PHE A 342 -16.03 45.25 20.06
N GLY A 343 -15.77 45.15 21.37
CA GLY A 343 -16.76 44.73 22.37
C GLY A 343 -18.02 45.57 22.37
N GLU A 344 -17.90 46.88 22.12
CA GLU A 344 -19.01 47.81 22.04
C GLU A 344 -19.84 47.70 20.75
N GLN A 345 -19.26 47.14 19.70
CA GLN A 345 -19.91 46.92 18.38
C GLN A 345 -20.64 45.58 18.27
N LEU A 346 -20.50 44.69 19.27
CA LEU A 346 -21.19 43.41 19.27
C LEU A 346 -22.71 43.60 19.47
N PRO A 347 -23.55 42.68 18.91
CA PRO A 347 -24.98 42.65 19.20
C PRO A 347 -25.26 42.55 20.70
N GLU A 348 -26.33 43.21 21.18
CA GLU A 348 -26.69 43.27 22.61
C GLU A 348 -26.72 41.87 23.27
N GLU A 349 -27.17 40.88 22.56
CA GLU A 349 -27.25 39.49 23.02
C GLU A 349 -25.87 38.81 23.18
N ALA A 350 -24.83 39.30 22.51
CA ALA A 350 -23.46 38.82 22.64
C ALA A 350 -22.68 39.52 23.75
N HIS A 351 -23.13 40.72 24.19
CA HIS A 351 -22.48 41.51 25.22
C HIS A 351 -22.34 40.79 26.57
N SER A 352 -23.33 39.98 26.95
CA SER A 352 -23.26 39.22 28.21
C SER A 352 -22.14 38.19 28.20
N TYR A 353 -21.94 37.50 27.10
CA TYR A 353 -20.85 36.53 26.96
C TYR A 353 -19.49 37.20 26.90
N TYR A 354 -19.37 38.32 26.16
CA TYR A 354 -18.15 39.13 26.14
C TYR A 354 -17.80 39.69 27.49
N HIS A 355 -18.79 40.21 28.26
CA HIS A 355 -18.59 40.69 29.61
C HIS A 355 -18.12 39.57 30.56
N ASN A 356 -18.76 38.42 30.53
CA ASN A 356 -18.38 37.28 31.34
C ASN A 356 -16.97 36.78 30.99
N LEU A 357 -16.61 36.74 29.71
CA LEU A 357 -15.26 36.43 29.24
C LEU A 357 -14.24 37.42 29.82
N SER A 358 -14.52 38.72 29.70
CA SER A 358 -13.64 39.77 30.22
C SER A 358 -13.48 39.71 31.76
N GLN A 359 -14.56 39.44 32.49
CA GLN A 359 -14.51 39.28 33.94
C GLN A 359 -13.72 38.04 34.37
N SER A 360 -13.87 36.93 33.67
CA SER A 360 -13.13 35.71 33.93
C SER A 360 -11.63 35.91 33.65
N ALA A 361 -11.31 36.60 32.55
CA ALA A 361 -9.92 36.95 32.22
C ALA A 361 -9.26 37.80 33.30
N ILE A 362 -9.96 38.84 33.83
CA ILE A 362 -9.47 39.71 34.93
C ILE A 362 -9.23 38.88 36.19
N ARG A 363 -10.07 37.90 36.48
CA ARG A 363 -9.95 37.03 37.66
C ARG A 363 -8.91 35.93 37.52
N GLY A 364 -8.37 35.72 36.33
CA GLY A 364 -7.46 34.62 36.02
C GLY A 364 -8.13 33.23 36.02
N ASP A 365 -9.44 33.20 35.82
CA ASP A 365 -10.21 31.96 35.71
C ASP A 365 -10.18 31.46 34.28
N TYR A 366 -9.15 30.70 33.96
CA TYR A 366 -8.86 30.23 32.59
C TYR A 366 -9.89 29.25 32.06
N GLU A 367 -10.46 28.38 32.89
CA GLU A 367 -11.48 27.42 32.45
C GLU A 367 -12.76 28.14 32.02
N SER A 368 -13.21 29.10 32.82
CA SER A 368 -14.37 29.94 32.49
C SER A 368 -14.12 30.79 31.23
N CYS A 369 -12.87 31.26 31.02
CA CYS A 369 -12.53 31.99 29.78
C CYS A 369 -12.77 31.15 28.52
N LEU A 370 -12.37 29.86 28.50
CA LEU A 370 -12.61 28.99 27.36
C LEU A 370 -14.09 28.79 27.11
N VAL A 371 -14.86 28.54 28.16
CA VAL A 371 -16.31 28.33 28.04
C VAL A 371 -17.01 29.56 27.49
N TYR A 372 -16.69 30.76 28.03
CA TYR A 372 -17.32 32.00 27.56
C TYR A 372 -16.85 32.43 26.16
N ALA A 373 -15.61 32.12 25.79
CA ALA A 373 -15.13 32.35 24.42
C ALA A 373 -15.89 31.48 23.41
N ASP A 374 -16.11 30.20 23.72
CA ASP A 374 -16.89 29.30 22.86
C ASP A 374 -18.36 29.75 22.76
N GLN A 375 -18.99 30.10 23.87
CA GLN A 375 -20.36 30.62 23.91
C GLN A 375 -20.51 31.92 23.13
N LEU A 376 -19.55 32.85 23.26
CA LEU A 376 -19.51 34.10 22.48
C LEU A 376 -19.43 33.78 20.99
N LYS A 377 -18.52 32.91 20.61
CA LYS A 377 -18.37 32.48 19.19
C LYS A 377 -19.64 31.87 18.64
N GLN A 378 -20.25 30.92 19.34
CA GLN A 378 -21.49 30.29 18.92
C GLN A 378 -22.62 31.31 18.72
N ARG A 379 -22.77 32.24 19.69
CA ARG A 379 -23.79 33.27 19.62
C ARG A 379 -23.57 34.24 18.45
N CYS A 380 -22.32 34.64 18.22
CA CYS A 380 -21.99 35.52 17.10
C CYS A 380 -22.18 34.81 15.73
N VAL A 381 -21.93 33.52 15.64
CA VAL A 381 -22.25 32.72 14.43
C VAL A 381 -23.78 32.71 14.16
N GLU A 382 -24.61 32.58 15.20
CA GLU A 382 -26.07 32.67 15.05
C GLU A 382 -26.48 34.06 14.56
N LYS A 383 -25.89 35.13 15.12
CA LYS A 383 -26.17 36.53 14.72
C LYS A 383 -25.67 36.86 13.31
N PHE A 384 -24.58 36.27 12.89
CA PHE A 384 -24.13 36.33 11.49
C PHE A 384 -25.13 35.67 10.54
N LYS A 385 -25.67 34.51 10.92
CA LYS A 385 -26.68 33.81 10.11
C LYS A 385 -28.01 34.56 9.98
N ASP A 386 -28.39 35.32 10.98
CA ASP A 386 -29.61 36.14 10.95
C ASP A 386 -29.39 37.54 10.32
N GLY A 387 -28.16 37.85 9.88
CA GLY A 387 -27.79 39.12 9.26
C GLY A 387 -27.57 40.29 10.22
N SER A 388 -27.53 40.05 11.54
CA SER A 388 -27.29 41.06 12.56
C SER A 388 -25.83 41.35 12.82
N LEU A 389 -24.93 40.53 12.27
CA LEU A 389 -23.47 40.65 12.38
C LEU A 389 -22.88 40.61 10.97
N ASP A 390 -21.88 41.42 10.67
CA ASP A 390 -21.12 41.37 9.43
C ASP A 390 -19.90 40.42 9.56
N ILE A 391 -19.24 40.18 8.41
CA ILE A 391 -18.11 39.22 8.34
C ILE A 391 -16.87 39.75 9.06
N GLU A 392 -16.64 41.04 9.08
CA GLU A 392 -15.54 41.69 9.79
C GLU A 392 -15.71 41.55 11.30
N GLN A 393 -16.92 41.72 11.80
CA GLN A 393 -17.26 41.50 13.19
C GLN A 393 -17.10 40.04 13.60
N LEU A 394 -17.55 39.11 12.76
CA LEU A 394 -17.36 37.65 13.01
C LEU A 394 -15.89 37.28 13.05
N ALA A 395 -15.08 37.79 12.12
CA ALA A 395 -13.63 37.57 12.10
C ALA A 395 -12.94 38.16 13.36
N GLY A 396 -13.44 39.31 13.86
CA GLY A 396 -12.99 39.91 15.12
C GLY A 396 -13.26 39.01 16.33
N VAL A 397 -14.43 38.35 16.38
CA VAL A 397 -14.77 37.38 17.43
C VAL A 397 -13.82 36.19 17.39
N ASP A 398 -13.57 35.65 16.21
CA ASP A 398 -12.61 34.53 16.03
C ASP A 398 -11.22 34.93 16.53
N GLY A 399 -10.78 36.17 16.20
CA GLY A 399 -9.54 36.76 16.66
C GLY A 399 -9.44 36.87 18.17
N LEU A 400 -10.51 37.36 18.79
CA LEU A 400 -10.56 37.50 20.27
C LEU A 400 -10.49 36.12 20.96
N CYS A 401 -11.27 35.16 20.48
CA CYS A 401 -11.27 33.81 21.06
C CYS A 401 -9.90 33.12 20.96
N ASP A 402 -9.19 33.31 19.84
CA ASP A 402 -7.83 32.80 19.67
C ASP A 402 -6.81 33.48 20.59
N LEU A 403 -6.91 34.80 20.74
CA LEU A 403 -6.08 35.55 21.69
C LEU A 403 -6.27 35.06 23.14
N VAL A 404 -7.52 34.81 23.53
CA VAL A 404 -7.85 34.24 24.85
C VAL A 404 -7.19 32.86 24.99
N GLY A 405 -7.35 31.96 23.99
CA GLY A 405 -6.75 30.64 24.00
C GLY A 405 -5.23 30.71 24.20
N LYS A 406 -4.54 31.58 23.45
CA LYS A 406 -3.09 31.79 23.56
C LYS A 406 -2.67 32.35 24.92
N ALA A 407 -3.42 33.31 25.43
CA ALA A 407 -3.12 33.96 26.72
C ALA A 407 -3.20 33.00 27.91
N ILE A 408 -4.08 32.00 27.83
CA ILE A 408 -4.24 31.00 28.90
C ILE A 408 -3.36 29.74 28.67
N GLY A 409 -2.48 29.77 27.65
CA GLY A 409 -1.56 28.65 27.39
C GLY A 409 -2.21 27.45 26.75
N ALA A 410 -3.34 27.64 26.08
CA ALA A 410 -3.90 26.58 25.21
C ALA A 410 -2.85 26.15 24.18
N SER A 411 -2.74 24.86 23.95
CA SER A 411 -1.81 24.35 22.94
C SER A 411 -2.09 24.97 21.58
N ASP A 412 -1.04 25.21 20.78
CA ASP A 412 -1.18 25.66 19.41
C ASP A 412 -2.24 24.79 18.68
N PRO A 413 -3.14 25.39 17.90
CA PRO A 413 -4.15 24.64 17.17
C PRO A 413 -3.48 23.67 16.20
N VAL A 414 -4.11 22.52 16.00
CA VAL A 414 -3.65 21.54 15.00
C VAL A 414 -3.68 22.19 13.62
N SER A 415 -2.53 22.21 12.95
CA SER A 415 -2.39 22.76 11.59
C SER A 415 -2.70 21.70 10.55
N THR A 416 -3.21 22.11 9.39
CA THR A 416 -3.33 21.22 8.24
C THR A 416 -2.11 21.38 7.35
N TYR A 417 -1.39 20.28 7.11
CA TYR A 417 -0.30 20.21 6.15
C TYR A 417 -0.84 19.61 4.86
N HIS A 418 -0.81 20.38 3.78
CA HIS A 418 -1.20 19.90 2.47
C HIS A 418 -0.06 19.12 1.84
N ILE A 419 -0.32 17.87 1.47
CA ILE A 419 0.67 16.94 0.96
C ILE A 419 0.45 16.66 -0.53
N ASN A 420 1.54 16.59 -1.28
CA ASN A 420 1.53 16.24 -2.70
C ASN A 420 1.30 14.73 -2.87
N LEU A 421 0.08 14.28 -2.67
CA LEU A 421 -0.33 12.89 -2.65
C LEU A 421 -1.83 12.77 -2.93
N SER A 422 -2.31 11.60 -3.35
CA SER A 422 -3.69 11.16 -3.23
C SER A 422 -3.75 9.98 -2.25
N VAL A 423 -4.53 10.12 -1.18
CA VAL A 423 -4.76 9.05 -0.19
C VAL A 423 -5.47 7.87 -0.85
N PHE A 424 -6.43 8.12 -1.73
CA PHE A 424 -7.21 7.09 -2.43
C PHE A 424 -6.37 6.23 -3.38
N THR A 425 -5.32 6.82 -3.96
CA THR A 425 -4.43 6.14 -4.88
C THR A 425 -3.30 5.42 -4.14
N SER A 426 -2.71 6.06 -3.12
CA SER A 426 -1.44 5.64 -2.55
C SER A 426 -1.54 5.01 -1.16
N ILE A 427 -2.65 5.27 -0.42
CA ILE A 427 -2.88 4.74 0.94
C ILE A 427 -4.35 4.30 1.08
N PRO A 428 -4.85 3.44 0.16
CA PRO A 428 -6.26 3.07 0.12
C PRO A 428 -6.73 2.32 1.36
N ASP A 429 -5.88 1.52 2.02
CA ASP A 429 -6.25 0.79 3.22
C ASP A 429 -6.49 1.72 4.43
N PHE A 430 -5.83 2.88 4.50
CA PHE A 430 -6.15 3.90 5.50
C PHE A 430 -7.58 4.40 5.32
N TRP A 431 -7.95 4.78 4.10
CA TRP A 431 -9.27 5.29 3.77
C TRP A 431 -10.34 4.19 3.85
N GLY A 432 -10.09 3.02 3.24
CA GLY A 432 -11.08 1.96 3.07
C GLY A 432 -11.36 1.13 4.31
N ILE A 433 -10.36 0.88 5.14
CA ILE A 433 -10.47 -0.02 6.30
C ILE A 433 -9.87 0.55 7.59
N GLY A 434 -9.40 1.80 7.58
CA GLY A 434 -8.82 2.43 8.77
C GLY A 434 -7.46 1.86 9.19
N GLN A 435 -6.70 1.24 8.26
CA GLN A 435 -5.35 0.75 8.53
C GLN A 435 -4.42 1.93 8.83
N LEU A 436 -3.73 1.88 9.96
CA LEU A 436 -2.73 2.88 10.33
C LEU A 436 -1.34 2.45 9.87
N PHE A 437 -0.54 3.44 9.45
CA PHE A 437 0.84 3.27 9.03
C PHE A 437 1.77 4.21 9.77
N PRO A 438 3.05 3.84 10.03
CA PRO A 438 4.05 4.76 10.53
C PRO A 438 4.32 5.87 9.49
N ILE A 439 4.07 7.13 9.86
CA ILE A 439 4.34 8.31 9.03
C ILE A 439 5.22 9.25 9.82
N LEU A 440 6.37 9.63 9.26
CA LEU A 440 7.32 10.54 9.91
C LEU A 440 8.14 11.33 8.89
N PRO A 441 8.73 12.48 9.29
CA PRO A 441 9.72 13.19 8.48
C PRO A 441 10.94 12.30 8.20
N ILE A 442 11.49 12.39 6.98
CA ILE A 442 12.72 11.66 6.60
C ILE A 442 13.99 12.52 6.73
N HIS A 443 13.86 13.74 7.22
CA HIS A 443 14.95 14.67 7.48
C HIS A 443 14.61 15.58 8.65
N ARG A 444 15.56 16.38 9.12
CA ARG A 444 15.44 17.22 10.33
C ARG A 444 15.18 16.39 11.59
N LEU A 445 15.72 15.17 11.64
CA LEU A 445 15.46 14.19 12.70
C LEU A 445 16.09 14.59 14.05
N GLU A 446 17.07 15.51 14.05
CA GLU A 446 17.70 16.06 15.26
C GLU A 446 16.97 17.30 15.82
N GLU A 447 15.98 17.82 15.06
CA GLU A 447 15.20 18.97 15.47
C GLU A 447 13.95 18.51 16.23
N CYS A 448 13.64 19.20 17.33
CA CYS A 448 12.40 18.92 18.07
C CYS A 448 11.19 19.45 17.27
N PRO A 449 10.20 18.61 16.92
CA PRO A 449 9.00 19.07 16.24
C PRO A 449 8.24 20.07 17.13
N SER A 450 7.91 21.23 16.56
CA SER A 450 7.26 22.33 17.30
C SER A 450 5.77 22.49 16.98
N LYS A 451 5.25 21.74 16.03
CA LYS A 451 3.86 21.84 15.54
C LYS A 451 3.14 20.51 15.65
N LYS A 452 1.81 20.58 15.75
CA LYS A 452 0.91 19.43 15.59
C LYS A 452 0.16 19.59 14.29
N GLY A 453 0.13 18.54 13.46
CA GLY A 453 -0.49 18.60 12.14
C GLY A 453 -1.28 17.38 11.76
N ILE A 454 -2.36 17.60 11.01
CA ILE A 454 -3.00 16.57 10.18
C ILE A 454 -2.53 16.74 8.74
N LEU A 455 -2.63 15.69 7.95
CA LEU A 455 -2.24 15.69 6.55
C LEU A 455 -3.48 15.72 5.67
N SER A 456 -3.52 16.62 4.69
CA SER A 456 -4.60 16.74 3.69
C SER A 456 -4.02 16.52 2.30
N ASP A 457 -4.60 15.63 1.52
CA ASP A 457 -4.15 15.32 0.19
C ASP A 457 -4.57 16.37 -0.86
N LEU A 458 -4.28 16.12 -2.15
CA LEU A 458 -4.61 17.03 -3.25
C LEU A 458 -6.01 16.84 -3.81
N THR A 459 -6.72 15.79 -3.41
CA THR A 459 -8.05 15.53 -3.94
C THR A 459 -9.06 16.58 -3.45
N CYS A 460 -10.14 16.78 -4.20
CA CYS A 460 -11.18 17.73 -3.81
C CYS A 460 -12.16 17.15 -2.76
N ASP A 461 -11.93 15.93 -2.30
CA ASP A 461 -12.79 15.25 -1.34
C ASP A 461 -12.34 15.51 0.10
N SER A 462 -13.29 15.80 0.97
CA SER A 462 -13.03 16.16 2.37
C SER A 462 -12.51 14.99 3.23
N ASP A 463 -12.65 13.74 2.78
CA ASP A 463 -12.07 12.54 3.39
C ASP A 463 -10.67 12.18 2.84
N GLY A 464 -10.14 12.96 1.87
CA GLY A 464 -8.74 12.90 1.42
C GLY A 464 -7.77 13.49 2.46
N LYS A 465 -7.76 12.92 3.68
CA LYS A 465 -6.93 13.39 4.79
C LYS A 465 -6.48 12.23 5.67
N ILE A 466 -5.37 12.44 6.37
CA ILE A 466 -4.89 11.54 7.42
C ILE A 466 -4.94 12.33 8.74
N ASP A 467 -5.88 11.98 9.61
CA ASP A 467 -6.16 12.61 10.89
C ASP A 467 -6.20 11.61 12.05
N LYS A 468 -5.74 10.39 11.81
CA LYS A 468 -5.57 9.33 12.81
C LYS A 468 -4.19 8.71 12.62
N PHE A 469 -3.47 8.56 13.69
CA PHE A 469 -2.09 8.09 13.68
C PHE A 469 -1.89 6.97 14.70
N ILE A 470 -0.76 6.28 14.57
CA ILE A 470 -0.33 5.25 15.51
C ILE A 470 -0.27 5.84 16.93
N GLY A 471 -0.67 5.04 17.93
CA GLY A 471 -0.77 5.50 19.31
C GLY A 471 -2.12 6.12 19.69
N GLY A 472 -3.07 6.21 18.75
CA GLY A 472 -4.38 6.82 18.96
C GLY A 472 -4.36 8.35 18.88
N ASP A 473 -3.26 8.93 18.41
CA ASP A 473 -3.11 10.36 18.22
C ASP A 473 -3.94 10.89 17.05
N SER A 474 -4.53 12.07 17.22
CA SER A 474 -5.28 12.80 16.17
C SER A 474 -4.41 13.79 15.39
N SER A 475 -3.11 13.81 15.64
CA SER A 475 -2.15 14.70 14.97
C SER A 475 -0.73 14.18 15.07
N LEU A 476 0.09 14.47 14.05
CA LEU A 476 1.53 14.19 14.07
C LEU A 476 2.33 15.36 14.69
N PRO A 477 3.43 15.08 15.42
CA PRO A 477 4.43 16.08 15.72
C PRO A 477 5.24 16.39 14.45
N LEU A 478 5.18 17.64 13.98
CA LEU A 478 5.79 18.12 12.75
C LEU A 478 6.61 19.38 12.98
N HIS A 479 7.50 19.70 12.03
CA HIS A 479 8.29 20.93 12.06
C HIS A 479 7.56 22.10 11.39
N GLU A 480 7.96 23.33 11.69
CA GLU A 480 7.56 24.49 10.90
C GLU A 480 7.96 24.26 9.44
N LEU A 481 7.06 24.59 8.52
CA LEU A 481 7.30 24.37 7.08
C LEU A 481 8.25 25.43 6.55
N GLU A 482 9.50 25.08 6.35
CA GLU A 482 10.56 25.89 5.81
C GLU A 482 11.23 25.15 4.64
N GLY A 483 11.04 25.63 3.41
CA GLY A 483 11.54 24.96 2.22
C GLY A 483 10.87 23.61 1.95
N LYS A 484 11.60 22.70 1.31
CA LYS A 484 11.11 21.35 0.99
C LYS A 484 11.01 20.50 2.27
N TYR A 485 9.85 19.89 2.48
CA TYR A 485 9.57 19.06 3.66
C TYR A 485 9.02 17.71 3.24
N TYR A 486 9.83 16.67 3.41
CA TYR A 486 9.51 15.32 2.99
C TYR A 486 9.08 14.44 4.15
N LEU A 487 7.98 13.73 3.94
CA LEU A 487 7.44 12.71 4.84
C LEU A 487 7.56 11.35 4.17
N GLY A 488 7.75 10.32 4.98
CA GLY A 488 7.75 8.92 4.55
C GLY A 488 6.67 8.14 5.29
N MET A 489 5.87 7.36 4.54
CA MET A 489 5.01 6.32 5.07
C MET A 489 5.72 4.99 4.93
N PHE A 490 5.87 4.27 6.05
CA PHE A 490 6.59 2.99 6.13
C PHE A 490 5.61 1.82 6.18
N LEU A 491 6.11 0.62 5.86
CA LEU A 491 5.37 -0.64 5.89
C LEU A 491 4.23 -0.75 4.86
N GLY A 492 4.17 0.14 3.87
CA GLY A 492 3.13 0.20 2.83
C GLY A 492 3.33 -0.74 1.63
N GLY A 493 4.23 -1.74 1.72
CA GLY A 493 4.53 -2.62 0.57
C GLY A 493 3.46 -3.66 0.24
N ALA A 494 2.46 -3.87 1.11
CA ALA A 494 1.38 -4.81 0.91
C ALA A 494 0.05 -4.07 0.69
N TYR A 495 -0.65 -4.42 -0.38
CA TYR A 495 -1.99 -4.00 -0.80
C TYR A 495 -2.10 -2.56 -1.30
N GLU A 496 -1.35 -1.58 -0.78
CA GLU A 496 -1.52 -0.17 -1.11
C GLU A 496 -1.44 0.11 -2.62
N GLU A 497 -0.46 -0.46 -3.30
CA GLU A 497 -0.32 -0.33 -4.75
C GLU A 497 -1.34 -1.16 -5.54
N ALA A 498 -1.80 -2.29 -4.98
CA ALA A 498 -2.75 -3.20 -5.66
C ALA A 498 -4.21 -2.73 -5.56
N LEU A 499 -4.58 -1.99 -4.50
CA LEU A 499 -5.94 -1.55 -4.22
C LEU A 499 -6.18 -0.08 -4.58
N GLY A 500 -5.13 0.72 -4.79
CA GLY A 500 -5.24 2.13 -5.13
C GLY A 500 -6.00 2.37 -6.43
N GLY A 501 -6.91 3.33 -6.40
CA GLY A 501 -7.68 3.76 -7.57
C GLY A 501 -7.11 5.03 -8.20
N VAL A 502 -7.78 5.53 -9.25
CA VAL A 502 -7.42 6.77 -9.96
C VAL A 502 -8.41 7.90 -9.67
N HIS A 503 -8.85 8.02 -8.42
CA HIS A 503 -9.79 9.06 -7.98
C HIS A 503 -9.24 10.45 -8.28
N ASN A 504 -10.08 11.37 -8.75
CA ASN A 504 -9.70 12.67 -9.32
C ASN A 504 -8.61 12.59 -10.41
N LEU A 505 -8.47 11.45 -11.06
CA LEU A 505 -7.45 11.17 -12.08
C LEU A 505 -5.99 11.30 -11.58
N PHE A 506 -5.76 11.14 -10.28
CA PHE A 506 -4.42 10.95 -9.76
C PHE A 506 -3.96 9.52 -10.04
N GLY A 507 -2.83 9.40 -10.76
CA GLY A 507 -2.19 8.13 -11.03
C GLY A 507 -1.30 7.65 -9.88
N GLY A 508 -0.66 6.49 -10.03
CA GLY A 508 0.30 5.97 -9.06
C GLY A 508 1.56 6.83 -8.92
N PRO A 509 2.31 6.70 -7.81
CA PRO A 509 3.59 7.37 -7.60
C PRO A 509 4.66 6.96 -8.62
N SER A 510 5.71 7.78 -8.76
CA SER A 510 6.97 7.34 -9.34
C SER A 510 7.61 6.24 -8.48
N LEU A 511 8.49 5.43 -9.07
CA LEU A 511 9.10 4.29 -8.38
C LEU A 511 10.60 4.23 -8.62
N ILE A 512 11.36 3.98 -7.55
CA ILE A 512 12.77 3.60 -7.65
C ILE A 512 13.04 2.33 -6.84
N ARG A 513 13.99 1.55 -7.34
CA ARG A 513 14.50 0.37 -6.67
C ARG A 513 15.92 0.63 -6.20
N VAL A 514 16.17 0.49 -4.91
CA VAL A 514 17.41 0.85 -4.24
C VAL A 514 17.97 -0.38 -3.54
N SER A 515 19.22 -0.70 -3.84
CA SER A 515 19.98 -1.78 -3.17
C SER A 515 21.21 -1.23 -2.47
N GLN A 516 21.71 -1.95 -1.48
CA GLN A 516 23.00 -1.66 -0.85
C GLN A 516 24.13 -1.71 -1.86
N SER A 517 25.13 -0.85 -1.70
CA SER A 517 26.29 -0.76 -2.57
C SER A 517 27.52 -0.27 -1.81
N ASP A 518 28.70 -0.76 -2.18
CA ASP A 518 29.99 -0.29 -1.67
C ASP A 518 30.41 1.06 -2.27
N GLY A 519 29.57 1.67 -3.12
CA GLY A 519 29.80 2.98 -3.73
C GLY A 519 29.74 4.12 -2.71
N PRO A 520 30.10 5.37 -3.12
CA PRO A 520 30.29 6.52 -2.23
C PRO A 520 29.00 6.98 -1.52
N HIS A 521 27.85 6.54 -1.96
CA HIS A 521 26.56 6.86 -1.33
C HIS A 521 26.01 5.75 -0.43
N GLY A 522 26.65 4.56 -0.37
CA GLY A 522 26.18 3.41 0.34
C GLY A 522 24.99 2.69 -0.31
N PHE A 523 24.48 3.23 -1.44
CA PHE A 523 23.37 2.64 -2.19
C PHE A 523 23.53 2.82 -3.70
N ALA A 524 22.85 1.97 -4.46
CA ALA A 524 22.69 2.07 -5.90
C ALA A 524 21.21 2.08 -6.29
N VAL A 525 20.83 2.95 -7.24
CA VAL A 525 19.49 2.90 -7.86
C VAL A 525 19.58 1.91 -9.02
N THR A 526 18.90 0.78 -8.88
CA THR A 526 18.94 -0.31 -9.87
C THR A 526 17.79 -0.21 -10.89
N ARG A 527 16.78 0.59 -10.61
CA ARG A 527 15.68 0.90 -11.51
C ARG A 527 14.97 2.19 -11.11
N ALA A 528 14.46 2.90 -12.12
CA ALA A 528 13.63 4.09 -11.96
C ALA A 528 12.48 4.03 -12.98
N VAL A 529 11.27 4.34 -12.54
CA VAL A 529 10.07 4.40 -13.38
C VAL A 529 9.27 5.63 -12.96
N ALA A 530 8.97 6.51 -13.90
CA ALA A 530 8.07 7.63 -13.63
C ALA A 530 6.65 7.13 -13.39
N GLY A 531 5.90 7.81 -12.54
CA GLY A 531 4.47 7.58 -12.42
C GLY A 531 3.73 7.97 -13.71
N PRO A 532 2.48 7.52 -13.90
CA PRO A 532 1.75 7.75 -15.13
C PRO A 532 1.49 9.25 -15.35
N SER A 533 1.66 9.68 -16.60
CA SER A 533 1.30 11.03 -17.06
C SER A 533 -0.21 11.24 -17.08
N CYS A 534 -0.65 12.50 -17.17
CA CYS A 534 -2.08 12.82 -17.36
C CYS A 534 -2.66 12.10 -18.58
N SER A 535 -1.91 12.00 -19.69
CA SER A 535 -2.32 11.24 -20.88
C SER A 535 -2.56 9.76 -20.58
N GLU A 536 -1.66 9.12 -19.85
CA GLU A 536 -1.79 7.71 -19.52
C GLU A 536 -2.98 7.44 -18.60
N VAL A 537 -3.21 8.30 -17.61
CA VAL A 537 -4.37 8.19 -16.72
C VAL A 537 -5.68 8.42 -17.48
N LEU A 538 -5.72 9.39 -18.39
CA LEU A 538 -6.89 9.65 -19.25
C LEU A 538 -7.22 8.45 -20.15
N ARG A 539 -6.19 7.79 -20.71
CA ARG A 539 -6.39 6.56 -21.50
C ARG A 539 -6.98 5.40 -20.69
N LEU A 540 -6.64 5.27 -19.40
CA LEU A 540 -7.28 4.29 -18.52
C LEU A 540 -8.80 4.50 -18.43
N MET A 541 -9.25 5.77 -18.56
CA MET A 541 -10.65 6.15 -18.58
C MET A 541 -11.23 6.25 -20.00
N GLN A 542 -10.55 5.65 -20.98
CA GLN A 542 -10.97 5.56 -22.39
C GLN A 542 -11.07 6.91 -23.12
N HIS A 543 -10.41 7.95 -22.61
CA HIS A 543 -10.19 9.18 -23.34
C HIS A 543 -9.05 9.03 -24.34
N GLU A 544 -9.08 9.86 -25.39
CA GLU A 544 -8.04 9.94 -26.42
C GLU A 544 -7.30 11.30 -26.27
N PRO A 545 -6.18 11.35 -25.53
CA PRO A 545 -5.45 12.59 -25.22
C PRO A 545 -5.05 13.37 -26.45
N GLU A 546 -4.71 12.69 -27.54
CA GLU A 546 -4.35 13.31 -28.83
C GLU A 546 -5.52 14.09 -29.41
N VAL A 547 -6.72 13.50 -29.42
CA VAL A 547 -7.95 14.17 -29.90
C VAL A 547 -8.33 15.32 -28.96
N MET A 548 -8.17 15.12 -27.64
CA MET A 548 -8.40 16.18 -26.65
C MET A 548 -7.47 17.37 -26.89
N PHE A 549 -6.19 17.10 -27.12
CA PHE A 549 -5.19 18.14 -27.39
C PHE A 549 -5.54 18.92 -28.67
N GLU A 550 -5.83 18.25 -29.79
CA GLU A 550 -6.21 18.91 -31.04
C GLU A 550 -7.49 19.76 -30.87
N THR A 551 -8.48 19.28 -30.13
CA THR A 551 -9.68 20.05 -29.81
C THR A 551 -9.36 21.35 -29.06
N LEU A 552 -8.49 21.27 -28.05
CA LEU A 552 -8.06 22.44 -27.27
C LEU A 552 -7.21 23.39 -28.11
N LYS A 553 -6.33 22.86 -28.95
CA LYS A 553 -5.50 23.64 -29.87
C LYS A 553 -6.34 24.43 -30.88
N HIS A 554 -7.31 23.79 -31.52
CA HIS A 554 -8.28 24.50 -32.40
C HIS A 554 -9.00 25.62 -31.67
N ARG A 555 -9.40 25.39 -30.42
CA ARG A 555 -10.05 26.42 -29.63
C ARG A 555 -9.12 27.60 -29.31
N ILE A 556 -7.84 27.34 -29.09
CA ILE A 556 -6.83 28.41 -28.94
C ILE A 556 -6.71 29.21 -30.24
N GLU A 557 -6.62 28.54 -31.39
CA GLU A 557 -6.49 29.16 -32.70
C GLU A 557 -7.71 30.07 -33.04
N GLU A 558 -8.91 29.69 -32.61
CA GLU A 558 -10.12 30.53 -32.76
C GLU A 558 -10.10 31.79 -31.87
N TYR A 559 -9.39 31.80 -30.75
CA TYR A 559 -9.38 32.90 -29.79
C TYR A 559 -8.19 33.86 -29.97
N VAL A 560 -7.14 33.41 -30.64
CA VAL A 560 -5.93 34.21 -30.85
C VAL A 560 -6.00 34.83 -32.23
N ASP A 561 -6.26 36.16 -32.32
CA ASP A 561 -6.19 36.93 -33.55
C ASP A 561 -4.78 36.83 -34.19
N ASP A 562 -4.68 37.11 -35.50
CA ASP A 562 -3.46 36.99 -36.30
C ASP A 562 -2.22 37.70 -35.71
N GLU A 563 -2.37 38.69 -34.82
CA GLU A 563 -1.29 39.37 -34.10
C GLU A 563 -0.85 38.61 -32.79
N GLY A 564 -1.62 37.61 -32.34
CA GLY A 564 -1.40 36.87 -31.09
C GLY A 564 -0.64 35.55 -31.24
N GLY A 565 0.03 35.26 -32.35
CA GLY A 565 0.65 33.95 -32.63
C GLY A 565 1.60 33.42 -31.56
N MET A 566 2.36 34.29 -30.89
CA MET A 566 3.26 33.89 -29.79
C MET A 566 2.46 33.46 -28.54
N ALA A 567 1.37 34.15 -28.21
CA ALA A 567 0.52 33.79 -27.07
C ALA A 567 -0.20 32.44 -27.30
N GLY A 568 -0.70 32.21 -28.52
CA GLY A 568 -1.32 30.94 -28.90
C GLY A 568 -0.36 29.76 -28.82
N ALA A 569 0.87 29.93 -29.34
CA ALA A 569 1.90 28.91 -29.26
C ALA A 569 2.30 28.59 -27.80
N LEU A 570 2.36 29.62 -26.93
CA LEU A 570 2.67 29.44 -25.51
C LEU A 570 1.54 28.67 -24.78
N MET A 571 0.26 29.01 -25.08
CA MET A 571 -0.90 28.31 -24.50
C MET A 571 -0.94 26.84 -24.96
N ALA A 572 -0.76 26.57 -26.25
CA ALA A 572 -0.73 25.22 -26.80
C ALA A 572 0.45 24.41 -26.21
N GLY A 573 1.63 25.02 -26.06
CA GLY A 573 2.79 24.42 -25.42
C GLY A 573 2.53 24.03 -23.96
N GLY A 574 1.92 24.93 -23.17
CA GLY A 574 1.55 24.64 -21.78
C GLY A 574 0.54 23.50 -21.63
N ILE A 575 -0.45 23.42 -22.54
CA ILE A 575 -1.40 22.31 -22.56
C ILE A 575 -0.69 21.00 -22.91
N ALA A 576 0.16 20.98 -23.94
CA ALA A 576 0.92 19.82 -24.35
C ALA A 576 1.79 19.28 -23.19
N GLU A 577 2.52 20.18 -22.51
CA GLU A 577 3.32 19.81 -21.33
C GLU A 577 2.45 19.21 -20.22
N SER A 578 1.26 19.77 -19.96
CA SER A 578 0.34 19.22 -18.94
C SER A 578 -0.13 17.80 -19.24
N PHE A 579 -0.29 17.43 -20.52
CA PHE A 579 -0.59 16.05 -20.91
C PHE A 579 0.57 15.08 -20.63
N HIS A 580 1.81 15.55 -20.68
CA HIS A 580 3.00 14.73 -20.45
C HIS A 580 3.42 14.65 -18.97
N ASN A 581 3.01 15.62 -18.16
CA ASN A 581 3.33 15.62 -16.73
C ASN A 581 2.46 14.65 -15.94
N MET A 582 2.99 14.19 -14.78
CA MET A 582 2.20 13.50 -13.77
C MET A 582 1.11 14.44 -13.22
N PRO A 583 -0.05 13.90 -12.78
CA PRO A 583 -1.18 14.71 -12.27
C PRO A 583 -0.92 15.31 -10.87
N TYR A 584 0.29 15.36 -10.40
CA TYR A 584 0.70 15.91 -9.09
C TYR A 584 1.29 17.31 -9.23
N LEU A 585 1.43 18.02 -8.11
CA LEU A 585 2.00 19.36 -8.13
C LEU A 585 3.48 19.32 -8.52
N THR A 586 3.85 20.16 -9.48
CA THR A 586 5.24 20.37 -9.86
C THR A 586 5.80 21.59 -9.14
N VAL A 587 7.06 21.53 -8.68
CA VAL A 587 7.73 22.69 -8.11
C VAL A 587 7.91 23.73 -9.23
N ALA A 588 7.53 24.97 -8.98
CA ALA A 588 7.41 26.09 -9.92
C ALA A 588 8.68 26.50 -10.72
N SER A 589 9.71 25.66 -10.82
CA SER A 589 10.91 25.93 -11.60
C SER A 589 10.81 25.56 -13.09
N SER A 590 9.73 24.94 -13.52
CA SER A 590 9.50 24.50 -14.89
C SER A 590 8.15 24.91 -15.49
N CYS A 591 7.55 25.99 -15.00
CA CYS A 591 6.39 26.52 -15.71
C CYS A 591 6.89 27.22 -16.99
N CYS A 592 6.63 26.61 -18.16
CA CYS A 592 7.02 27.16 -19.48
C CYS A 592 6.46 28.56 -19.79
N LEU A 593 5.54 29.07 -18.96
CA LEU A 593 5.09 30.46 -19.01
C LEU A 593 6.21 31.47 -18.66
N THR A 594 7.33 31.03 -18.10
CA THR A 594 8.48 31.90 -17.74
C THR A 594 9.71 31.75 -18.63
N ALA A 595 9.74 30.74 -19.52
CA ALA A 595 10.90 30.43 -20.37
C ALA A 595 10.69 30.88 -21.83
N ALA A 596 10.43 32.17 -22.04
CA ALA A 596 10.37 32.76 -23.39
C ALA A 596 11.74 32.88 -24.11
N ASN A 597 12.82 32.30 -23.57
CA ASN A 597 14.15 32.35 -24.13
C ASN A 597 14.76 30.95 -24.26
N GLY A 598 14.37 30.21 -25.30
CA GLY A 598 15.09 28.96 -25.62
C GLY A 598 14.27 27.85 -26.28
N MET A 599 13.15 28.14 -26.92
CA MET A 599 12.48 27.17 -27.75
C MET A 599 12.85 27.30 -29.21
N ASN A 600 13.87 26.58 -29.63
CA ASN A 600 14.00 26.06 -30.98
C ASN A 600 14.46 24.61 -30.90
N GLU A 601 13.74 23.71 -31.57
CA GLU A 601 14.14 22.34 -31.92
C GLU A 601 13.63 21.18 -31.09
N TYR A 602 12.33 21.10 -30.66
CA TYR A 602 11.76 19.79 -30.30
C TYR A 602 10.27 19.65 -30.66
N TYR A 603 9.83 20.10 -31.82
CA TYR A 603 8.52 19.75 -32.33
C TYR A 603 8.59 19.19 -33.76
N TYR A 604 8.02 17.99 -33.89
CA TYR A 604 7.86 17.21 -35.12
C TYR A 604 9.08 16.50 -35.68
N SER A 605 9.37 15.30 -35.20
CA SER A 605 9.77 14.21 -36.06
C SER A 605 8.53 13.32 -36.28
N GLU A 606 8.13 13.18 -37.54
CA GLU A 606 7.04 12.33 -37.97
C GLU A 606 7.19 10.92 -37.43
N SER A 607 6.09 10.35 -36.95
CA SER A 607 5.94 8.96 -36.57
C SER A 607 6.16 8.03 -37.78
N ALA A 608 7.37 7.54 -37.93
CA ALA A 608 7.62 6.27 -38.60
C ALA A 608 7.67 5.20 -37.52
N GLY A 609 6.81 4.18 -37.66
CA GLY A 609 6.56 3.13 -36.68
C GLY A 609 7.83 2.57 -36.05
N GLY A 610 7.88 2.67 -34.76
CA GLY A 610 8.89 2.07 -33.92
C GLY A 610 8.29 1.95 -32.53
N ASP A 611 8.33 0.76 -32.01
CA ASP A 611 7.78 0.36 -30.71
C ASP A 611 8.07 1.37 -29.60
N VAL A 612 7.00 1.86 -28.97
CA VAL A 612 7.09 2.68 -27.77
C VAL A 612 7.61 1.78 -26.66
N VAL A 613 8.91 1.87 -26.39
CA VAL A 613 9.52 1.29 -25.20
C VAL A 613 9.14 2.19 -24.03
N THR A 614 8.02 1.90 -23.41
CA THR A 614 7.65 2.43 -22.10
C THR A 614 8.51 1.72 -21.04
N GLY A 615 9.60 2.35 -20.66
CA GLY A 615 10.56 1.84 -19.68
C GLY A 615 11.97 1.88 -20.24
N GLY A 616 12.58 3.04 -20.23
CA GLY A 616 13.96 3.20 -20.71
C GLY A 616 14.96 2.48 -19.80
N ASP A 617 15.55 1.39 -20.31
CA ASP A 617 16.78 0.85 -19.75
C ASP A 617 17.90 1.81 -20.17
N VAL A 618 18.46 2.55 -19.23
CA VAL A 618 19.64 3.36 -19.51
C VAL A 618 20.85 2.44 -19.54
N VAL A 619 21.29 2.05 -20.73
CA VAL A 619 22.50 1.25 -20.94
C VAL A 619 23.67 2.21 -21.13
N THR A 620 24.64 2.19 -20.22
CA THR A 620 25.98 2.73 -20.50
C THR A 620 26.85 1.61 -21.06
N GLY A 621 27.30 1.77 -22.31
CA GLY A 621 28.13 0.79 -22.99
C GLY A 621 29.51 0.60 -22.34
N GLY A 622 29.95 -0.62 -22.27
CA GLY A 622 31.27 -1.06 -21.87
C GLY A 622 31.37 -2.57 -21.91
N ASP A 623 32.16 -3.08 -22.80
CA ASP A 623 32.64 -4.40 -23.18
C ASP A 623 32.08 -5.67 -22.57
N VAL A 624 31.78 -6.60 -23.48
CA VAL A 624 31.22 -7.93 -23.30
C VAL A 624 32.30 -8.90 -22.77
N GLY A 625 32.08 -9.37 -21.53
CA GLY A 625 32.75 -10.56 -21.01
C GLY A 625 31.68 -11.57 -20.62
N THR A 626 31.71 -12.75 -21.23
CA THR A 626 30.80 -13.87 -21.02
C THR A 626 30.89 -14.41 -19.60
N GLY A 627 29.79 -14.34 -18.84
CA GLY A 627 29.66 -14.98 -17.54
C GLY A 627 28.28 -14.67 -16.97
N ASP A 628 27.51 -15.73 -16.71
CA ASP A 628 26.16 -15.71 -16.17
C ASP A 628 26.07 -15.02 -14.80
N ASP A 629 25.77 -13.71 -14.80
CA ASP A 629 25.18 -12.98 -13.67
C ASP A 629 24.90 -11.54 -14.15
N GLU A 630 23.72 -11.27 -14.68
CA GLU A 630 23.28 -9.93 -15.02
C GLU A 630 22.96 -9.12 -13.75
N GLN A 631 23.99 -8.58 -13.10
CA GLN A 631 23.84 -7.51 -12.13
C GLN A 631 23.92 -6.17 -12.87
N TRP A 632 22.80 -5.57 -13.14
CA TRP A 632 22.72 -4.20 -13.66
C TRP A 632 22.84 -3.20 -12.50
N SER A 633 24.00 -2.63 -12.30
CA SER A 633 24.20 -1.56 -11.34
C SER A 633 24.61 -0.27 -12.05
N PHE A 634 23.91 0.83 -11.74
CA PHE A 634 24.41 2.17 -12.05
C PHE A 634 25.39 2.56 -10.94
N VAL A 635 26.64 2.64 -11.26
CA VAL A 635 27.65 3.24 -10.37
C VAL A 635 27.54 4.76 -10.53
N CYS A 636 27.12 5.44 -9.46
CA CYS A 636 27.20 6.89 -9.40
C CYS A 636 28.67 7.31 -9.23
N ALA A 637 29.26 7.88 -10.23
CA ALA A 637 30.54 8.61 -10.13
C ALA A 637 30.31 10.02 -9.58
#